data_2f4c6840b06321991f9fc4740c8a6c10
#
_entry.id   2f4c6840b06321991f9fc4740c8a6c10
#
_cell.length_a   1.000
_cell.length_b   1.000
_cell.length_c   1.000
_cell.angle_alpha   90.00
_cell.angle_beta   90.00
_cell.angle_gamma   90.00
#
_symmetry.space_group_name_H-M   'P 1'
#
loop_
_entity.id
_entity.type
_entity.pdbx_description
1 polymer ?
#
loop_
_entity_poly.entity_id
_entity_poly.type
_entity_poly.pdbx_seq_one_letter_code
_entity_poly.pdbx_strand_id
1 'polypeptide(L)'
;MEENLSEAERRIEKYLDLDLSWPDLHKMSFFEIQTILKKCTWLESLDLSNNQIGDISFLKDFRNLKSLNLCDTQISDISFLKDFKQINSLDLSDNRLINDCTFLKDLTGITKLALRYNYIVDYTFLKDLEKLSDLDLTGNHISDFSFLQDLKQLNSLDLSSNQITDISFVIDLRQLTKLALSQNDIEDFSSLNFLVKLTHLEIHSNYNSKGYKILPSIKDLKQLISLDISFNQISDISYLKDLKQLSELLLNVNQISDISYLKDLKQLTSLNISVNQINDISYLKDLKQLTELNLSKNPIKYIPKEIYNQYECSKDLFSYWREIENSQKVTNNQLKIIFLGDGCTGKTTLLHWFIDNEFKDIDLNLRTHGVIIKPLPLNEGRILGNFWDFGGQEVYHATYRLFLGKRTLYILVWSTETPENEKETRNHPHYWLDMIADIADKSERSRVLIVQNIFENQKEIHLLSNEEIEDYSKRGLDISFQSVNAKIGTRIKQFKLSIEEEAENLINENVEELPETWINIRTRVAELREAKNKTLNVSDFQQICEECKLTTDFKIALDYLHNAGEVFYYANKFNNQIILDQEWALEAVYAVLKKDKVERFKGEFTLEDLINIWKEKNHDLREEEVGIFLNFMLSNQIMFSTNESNYIDDNRKFVIPQLLPEEFPFQLEALKNNSSSLKHRIEYEFLHRDIIERFIIRTAQFSVKKTFWKNGVFIKYENAFAIIEVVEEAKEKKINIECFGAGKEKILQRIREEFNKIRPFTKSKEFRFVSGHWVSSTDKLESKDLDKSGFKYESLGEISNLKAVKDQVNVLVGEAKTKEAIELIQKWAKVSNNSELQFTVTMIKADWSRIKKNEIIGITESIESRYSSINKRILELDWCGDT
;
A
#
# COMPACT_ATOMS: atom_id res chain seq x y z
N MET A 1 -16.63 21.28 39.90
CA MET A 1 -15.52 22.20 39.52
C MET A 1 -14.43 22.28 40.60
N GLU A 2 -14.78 22.55 41.89
CA GLU A 2 -13.80 22.59 43.00
C GLU A 2 -13.13 21.23 43.29
N GLU A 3 -13.83 20.08 43.15
CA GLU A 3 -13.26 18.76 43.36
C GLU A 3 -12.23 18.36 42.26
N ASN A 4 -12.42 18.81 41.01
CA ASN A 4 -11.46 18.56 39.93
C ASN A 4 -10.20 19.41 40.04
N LEU A 5 -10.35 20.66 40.54
CA LEU A 5 -9.22 21.54 40.81
C LEU A 5 -8.34 21.00 41.95
N SER A 6 -8.91 20.43 43.01
CA SER A 6 -8.15 19.84 44.11
C SER A 6 -7.37 18.58 43.75
N GLU A 7 -7.84 17.80 42.77
CA GLU A 7 -7.14 16.63 42.26
C GLU A 7 -6.01 17.03 41.28
N ALA A 8 -6.24 18.02 40.44
CA ALA A 8 -5.21 18.60 39.59
C ALA A 8 -4.09 19.29 40.41
N GLU A 9 -4.46 20.05 41.48
CA GLU A 9 -3.51 20.65 42.41
C GLU A 9 -2.62 19.58 43.09
N ARG A 10 -3.18 18.45 43.54
CA ARG A 10 -2.43 17.33 44.13
C ARG A 10 -1.53 16.63 43.14
N ARG A 11 -1.88 16.59 41.84
CA ARG A 11 -1.01 16.05 40.79
C ARG A 11 0.17 16.97 40.50
N ILE A 12 -0.03 18.29 40.53
CA ILE A 12 0.98 19.31 40.33
C ILE A 12 2.04 19.30 41.45
N GLU A 13 1.63 19.14 42.72
CA GLU A 13 2.55 19.02 43.83
C GLU A 13 3.46 17.78 43.78
N LYS A 14 3.10 16.79 42.97
CA LYS A 14 3.81 15.51 42.87
C LYS A 14 4.90 15.48 41.80
N TYR A 15 4.91 16.42 40.85
CA TYR A 15 5.85 16.46 39.71
C TYR A 15 6.55 17.81 39.66
N LEU A 16 7.87 17.83 39.93
CA LEU A 16 8.75 18.99 39.87
C LEU A 16 8.96 19.57 38.45
N ASP A 17 8.72 18.73 37.40
CA ASP A 17 8.66 19.10 35.98
C ASP A 17 7.24 18.86 35.48
N LEU A 18 6.53 19.92 35.09
CA LEU A 18 5.18 19.84 34.57
C LEU A 18 5.23 19.63 33.03
N ASP A 19 5.07 18.40 32.63
CA ASP A 19 4.70 18.05 31.27
C ASP A 19 3.17 18.05 31.15
N LEU A 20 2.65 19.15 30.62
CA LEU A 20 1.21 19.35 30.38
C LEU A 20 0.81 19.02 28.93
N SER A 21 1.68 18.40 28.15
CA SER A 21 1.41 17.96 26.77
C SER A 21 0.51 16.70 26.67
N TRP A 22 0.10 16.12 27.79
CA TRP A 22 -0.59 14.83 27.87
C TRP A 22 -2.10 14.88 27.55
N PRO A 23 -2.68 13.76 27.00
CA PRO A 23 -4.06 13.72 26.47
C PRO A 23 -5.18 14.07 27.45
N ASP A 24 -4.92 14.09 28.73
CA ASP A 24 -5.93 14.37 29.75
C ASP A 24 -6.28 15.86 29.92
N LEU A 25 -5.42 16.75 29.41
CA LEU A 25 -5.67 18.21 29.46
C LEU A 25 -6.60 18.70 28.34
N HIS A 26 -6.81 17.93 27.29
CA HIS A 26 -7.84 18.22 26.28
C HIS A 26 -9.28 18.33 26.86
N LYS A 27 -9.46 17.88 28.11
CA LYS A 27 -10.74 17.95 28.83
C LYS A 27 -10.88 19.19 29.72
N MET A 28 -9.77 19.95 29.89
CA MET A 28 -9.78 21.16 30.71
C MET A 28 -9.94 22.39 29.81
N SER A 29 -10.76 23.33 30.26
CA SER A 29 -10.86 24.60 29.57
C SER A 29 -9.59 25.42 29.76
N PHE A 30 -9.24 26.27 28.79
CA PHE A 30 -8.12 27.20 28.87
C PHE A 30 -8.08 28.01 30.19
N PHE A 31 -9.25 28.40 30.67
CA PHE A 31 -9.40 29.13 31.93
C PHE A 31 -8.95 28.31 33.15
N GLU A 32 -9.23 27.03 33.19
CA GLU A 32 -8.80 26.12 34.25
C GLU A 32 -7.29 25.95 34.26
N ILE A 33 -6.68 25.69 33.07
CA ILE A 33 -5.23 25.62 32.90
C ILE A 33 -4.56 26.91 33.38
N GLN A 34 -5.05 28.06 32.96
CA GLN A 34 -4.53 29.37 33.36
C GLN A 34 -4.63 29.60 34.87
N THR A 35 -5.72 29.19 35.50
CA THR A 35 -5.95 29.37 36.95
C THR A 35 -4.97 28.53 37.76
N ILE A 36 -4.65 27.30 37.32
CA ILE A 36 -3.70 26.44 37.99
C ILE A 36 -2.28 26.99 37.80
N LEU A 37 -1.90 27.31 36.58
CA LEU A 37 -0.57 27.79 36.26
C LEU A 37 -0.21 29.10 36.99
N LYS A 38 -1.13 30.02 37.18
CA LYS A 38 -0.90 31.27 37.92
C LYS A 38 -0.41 31.06 39.35
N LYS A 39 -0.60 29.88 39.92
CA LYS A 39 -0.09 29.51 41.26
C LYS A 39 1.33 28.93 41.21
N CYS A 40 1.87 28.60 40.01
CA CYS A 40 3.10 27.86 39.81
C CYS A 40 4.24 28.71 39.19
N THR A 41 4.33 29.98 39.52
CA THR A 41 5.32 30.95 38.96
C THR A 41 6.77 30.61 39.25
N TRP A 42 7.04 29.60 40.09
CA TRP A 42 8.37 29.08 40.43
C TRP A 42 8.89 28.04 39.43
N LEU A 43 8.12 27.60 38.43
CA LEU A 43 8.52 26.61 37.48
C LEU A 43 9.74 27.02 36.66
N GLU A 44 10.66 26.07 36.44
CA GLU A 44 11.82 26.21 35.56
C GLU A 44 11.59 25.59 34.17
N SER A 45 10.72 24.61 34.07
CA SER A 45 10.35 23.96 32.80
C SER A 45 8.82 23.89 32.67
N LEU A 46 8.30 24.18 31.47
CA LEU A 46 6.87 24.14 31.18
C LEU A 46 6.65 23.68 29.74
N ASP A 47 5.89 22.60 29.58
CA ASP A 47 5.42 22.10 28.28
C ASP A 47 3.89 22.35 28.16
N LEU A 48 3.52 23.14 27.17
CA LEU A 48 2.13 23.44 26.81
C LEU A 48 1.81 23.00 25.38
N SER A 49 2.65 22.19 24.76
CA SER A 49 2.50 21.75 23.37
C SER A 49 1.19 21.05 23.11
N ASN A 50 0.74 21.10 21.84
CA ASN A 50 -0.49 20.45 21.36
C ASN A 50 -1.78 20.92 22.06
N ASN A 51 -1.82 22.16 22.54
CA ASN A 51 -2.99 22.77 23.15
C ASN A 51 -3.44 23.98 22.34
N GLN A 52 -4.75 24.17 22.14
CA GLN A 52 -5.30 25.36 21.48
C GLN A 52 -5.44 26.52 22.49
N ILE A 53 -4.32 27.14 22.83
CA ILE A 53 -4.27 28.13 23.92
C ILE A 53 -4.55 29.55 23.40
N GLY A 54 -4.05 29.90 22.22
CA GLY A 54 -4.20 31.21 21.56
C GLY A 54 -3.51 32.35 22.31
N ASP A 55 -3.95 32.72 23.50
CA ASP A 55 -3.36 33.78 24.33
C ASP A 55 -2.61 33.22 25.54
N ILE A 56 -1.29 33.40 25.54
CA ILE A 56 -0.38 32.97 26.62
C ILE A 56 0.20 34.11 27.42
N SER A 57 -0.42 35.32 27.38
CA SER A 57 0.03 36.52 28.08
C SER A 57 0.13 36.34 29.61
N PHE A 58 -0.57 35.36 30.16
CA PHE A 58 -0.49 35.00 31.59
C PHE A 58 0.87 34.45 32.02
N LEU A 59 1.71 33.97 31.05
CA LEU A 59 3.06 33.47 31.33
C LEU A 59 4.03 34.58 31.76
N LYS A 60 3.70 35.85 31.60
CA LYS A 60 4.55 37.00 32.00
C LYS A 60 5.16 36.91 33.40
N ASP A 61 4.44 36.23 34.31
CA ASP A 61 4.86 36.09 35.70
C ASP A 61 5.86 34.94 35.95
N PHE A 62 6.10 34.10 34.95
CA PHE A 62 6.99 32.90 35.05
C PHE A 62 8.44 33.24 34.74
N ARG A 63 9.03 34.17 35.49
CA ARG A 63 10.36 34.70 35.22
C ARG A 63 11.52 33.70 35.46
N ASN A 64 11.21 32.54 36.08
CA ASN A 64 12.21 31.52 36.40
C ASN A 64 12.32 30.46 35.29
N LEU A 65 11.50 30.53 34.24
CA LEU A 65 11.50 29.53 33.15
C LEU A 65 12.85 29.54 32.43
N LYS A 66 13.44 28.33 32.36
CA LYS A 66 14.62 27.99 31.60
C LYS A 66 14.25 27.21 30.31
N SER A 67 13.17 26.45 30.37
CA SER A 67 12.69 25.67 29.23
C SER A 67 11.18 25.91 29.03
N LEU A 68 10.78 26.21 27.79
CA LEU A 68 9.37 26.44 27.42
C LEU A 68 9.08 25.79 26.06
N ASN A 69 8.10 24.89 26.06
CA ASN A 69 7.58 24.25 24.84
C ASN A 69 6.17 24.76 24.57
N LEU A 70 6.00 25.40 23.42
CA LEU A 70 4.73 25.96 22.90
C LEU A 70 4.41 25.41 21.50
N CYS A 71 4.91 24.24 21.15
CA CYS A 71 4.66 23.60 19.85
C CYS A 71 3.17 23.35 19.66
N ASP A 72 2.63 23.70 18.48
CA ASP A 72 1.23 23.51 18.07
C ASP A 72 0.23 24.07 19.09
N THR A 73 0.42 25.34 19.49
CA THR A 73 -0.49 26.03 20.42
C THR A 73 -1.33 27.12 19.76
N GLN A 74 -1.17 27.34 18.45
CA GLN A 74 -1.89 28.36 17.64
C GLN A 74 -1.74 29.79 18.16
N ILE A 75 -0.60 30.09 18.74
CA ILE A 75 -0.27 31.43 19.20
C ILE A 75 0.18 32.33 18.05
N SER A 76 -0.12 33.63 18.16
CA SER A 76 0.33 34.65 17.20
C SER A 76 1.20 35.73 17.84
N ASP A 77 0.93 36.13 19.08
CA ASP A 77 1.70 37.14 19.81
C ASP A 77 2.59 36.48 20.87
N ILE A 78 3.87 36.52 20.65
CA ILE A 78 4.91 36.00 21.52
C ILE A 78 5.86 37.12 22.01
N SER A 79 5.49 38.38 21.78
CA SER A 79 6.38 39.55 22.09
C SER A 79 6.74 39.68 23.57
N PHE A 80 5.93 39.13 24.48
CA PHE A 80 6.24 39.11 25.93
C PHE A 80 7.41 38.20 26.28
N LEU A 81 7.81 37.24 25.41
CA LEU A 81 8.95 36.37 25.66
C LEU A 81 10.27 37.14 25.74
N LYS A 82 10.35 38.39 25.25
CA LYS A 82 11.53 39.25 25.34
C LYS A 82 12.01 39.48 26.82
N ASP A 83 11.09 39.29 27.78
CA ASP A 83 11.42 39.49 29.20
C ASP A 83 11.97 38.22 29.89
N PHE A 84 11.95 37.07 29.23
CA PHE A 84 12.43 35.77 29.75
C PHE A 84 13.91 35.57 29.59
N LYS A 85 14.68 36.43 30.26
CA LYS A 85 16.17 36.47 30.13
C LYS A 85 16.90 35.21 30.60
N GLN A 86 16.24 34.30 31.31
CA GLN A 86 16.81 33.04 31.80
C GLN A 86 16.49 31.82 30.88
N ILE A 87 15.68 32.03 29.85
CA ILE A 87 15.32 30.94 28.98
C ILE A 87 16.53 30.46 28.17
N ASN A 88 16.75 29.15 28.16
CA ASN A 88 17.84 28.53 27.40
C ASN A 88 17.32 27.50 26.38
N SER A 89 16.07 26.99 26.52
CA SER A 89 15.44 26.11 25.59
C SER A 89 14.03 26.62 25.26
N LEU A 90 13.74 26.84 23.96
CA LEU A 90 12.46 27.36 23.51
C LEU A 90 12.00 26.60 22.26
N ASP A 91 10.79 26.04 22.31
CA ASP A 91 10.14 25.44 21.16
C ASP A 91 8.86 26.21 20.82
N LEU A 92 8.84 26.80 19.61
CA LEU A 92 7.72 27.54 19.04
C LEU A 92 7.23 26.89 17.74
N SER A 93 7.54 25.62 17.53
CA SER A 93 7.21 24.89 16.30
C SER A 93 5.70 24.82 16.04
N ASP A 94 5.29 24.69 14.77
CA ASP A 94 3.90 24.54 14.33
C ASP A 94 2.94 25.65 14.78
N ASN A 95 3.47 26.88 15.01
CA ASN A 95 2.66 28.04 15.30
C ASN A 95 2.58 28.95 14.08
N ARG A 96 1.83 28.57 13.09
CA ARG A 96 1.74 29.19 11.76
C ARG A 96 1.27 30.65 11.76
N LEU A 97 0.82 31.16 12.88
CA LEU A 97 0.43 32.56 13.05
C LEU A 97 1.60 33.46 13.49
N ILE A 98 2.75 32.88 13.82
CA ILE A 98 3.94 33.62 14.17
C ILE A 98 4.65 34.05 12.89
N ASN A 99 4.77 35.33 12.66
CA ASN A 99 5.47 35.95 11.52
C ASN A 99 6.65 36.84 11.89
N ASP A 100 6.73 37.30 13.17
CA ASP A 100 7.81 38.14 13.68
C ASP A 100 8.40 37.54 14.96
N CYS A 101 9.68 37.18 14.88
CA CYS A 101 10.50 36.68 15.99
C CYS A 101 11.71 37.60 16.28
N THR A 102 11.74 38.81 15.74
CA THR A 102 12.95 39.70 15.83
C THR A 102 13.33 40.04 17.25
N PHE A 103 12.42 40.05 18.22
CA PHE A 103 12.71 40.25 19.64
C PHE A 103 13.50 39.11 20.27
N LEU A 104 13.53 37.91 19.67
CA LEU A 104 14.34 36.79 20.18
C LEU A 104 15.83 37.10 20.21
N LYS A 105 16.32 38.07 19.42
CA LYS A 105 17.70 38.56 19.47
C LYS A 105 18.16 38.99 20.87
N ASP A 106 17.21 39.45 21.70
CA ASP A 106 17.48 39.90 23.07
C ASP A 106 17.60 38.73 24.06
N LEU A 107 17.27 37.50 23.65
CA LEU A 107 17.36 36.29 24.47
C LEU A 107 18.72 35.58 24.27
N THR A 108 19.81 36.30 24.48
CA THR A 108 21.20 35.83 24.25
C THR A 108 21.61 34.60 25.07
N GLY A 109 20.75 34.14 25.99
CA GLY A 109 20.94 32.92 26.79
C GLY A 109 20.47 31.63 26.12
N ILE A 110 19.73 31.73 25.03
CA ILE A 110 19.19 30.55 24.35
C ILE A 110 20.31 29.68 23.79
N THR A 111 20.22 28.38 24.10
CA THR A 111 21.08 27.32 23.57
C THR A 111 20.34 26.34 22.66
N LYS A 112 19.02 26.20 22.87
CA LYS A 112 18.16 25.35 22.03
C LYS A 112 16.94 26.12 21.54
N LEU A 113 16.71 26.13 20.21
CA LEU A 113 15.61 26.84 19.59
C LEU A 113 15.00 25.98 18.47
N ALA A 114 13.72 25.69 18.59
CA ALA A 114 12.94 25.04 17.54
C ALA A 114 11.86 26.00 17.02
N LEU A 115 11.83 26.15 15.68
CA LEU A 115 10.93 27.04 14.94
C LEU A 115 10.30 26.32 13.74
N ARG A 116 10.09 25.01 13.82
CA ARG A 116 9.58 24.20 12.69
C ARG A 116 8.23 24.71 12.22
N TYR A 117 7.98 24.59 10.90
CA TYR A 117 6.67 24.84 10.29
C TYR A 117 6.02 26.15 10.72
N ASN A 118 6.78 27.24 10.73
CA ASN A 118 6.30 28.60 10.97
C ASN A 118 6.31 29.42 9.67
N TYR A 119 5.78 30.64 9.73
CA TYR A 119 5.75 31.59 8.61
C TYR A 119 6.61 32.83 8.86
N ILE A 120 7.69 32.63 9.59
CA ILE A 120 8.61 33.73 9.91
C ILE A 120 9.26 34.21 8.60
N VAL A 121 9.22 35.52 8.39
CA VAL A 121 9.72 36.16 7.15
C VAL A 121 11.20 36.51 7.26
N ASP A 122 11.68 36.90 8.43
CA ASP A 122 13.05 37.33 8.66
C ASP A 122 13.69 36.52 9.80
N TYR A 123 14.72 35.77 9.43
CA TYR A 123 15.52 34.94 10.35
C TYR A 123 16.84 35.59 10.74
N THR A 124 17.14 36.86 10.31
CA THR A 124 18.43 37.54 10.56
C THR A 124 18.71 37.78 12.05
N PHE A 125 17.70 37.75 12.90
CA PHE A 125 17.84 37.85 14.36
C PHE A 125 18.63 36.66 14.96
N LEU A 126 18.70 35.53 14.27
CA LEU A 126 19.41 34.33 14.75
C LEU A 126 20.93 34.59 14.90
N LYS A 127 21.51 35.44 14.06
CA LYS A 127 22.94 35.80 14.15
C LYS A 127 23.37 36.36 15.52
N ASP A 128 22.43 36.95 16.24
CA ASP A 128 22.70 37.56 17.56
C ASP A 128 22.65 36.52 18.70
N LEU A 129 22.25 35.28 18.42
CA LEU A 129 22.14 34.18 19.40
C LEU A 129 23.42 33.33 19.42
N GLU A 130 24.57 33.95 19.77
CA GLU A 130 25.90 33.32 19.70
C GLU A 130 26.05 32.03 20.53
N LYS A 131 25.22 31.81 21.55
CA LYS A 131 25.23 30.59 22.41
C LYS A 131 24.43 29.42 21.86
N LEU A 132 23.76 29.62 20.73
CA LEU A 132 22.90 28.60 20.16
C LEU A 132 23.69 27.35 19.75
N SER A 133 23.37 26.23 20.34
CA SER A 133 23.97 24.92 20.07
C SER A 133 23.05 23.99 19.26
N ASP A 134 21.74 24.14 19.41
CA ASP A 134 20.74 23.30 18.78
C ASP A 134 19.69 24.19 18.12
N LEU A 135 19.57 24.08 16.80
CA LEU A 135 18.62 24.85 15.98
C LEU A 135 17.84 23.97 15.03
N ASP A 136 16.52 24.10 15.07
CA ASP A 136 15.62 23.41 14.17
C ASP A 136 14.76 24.41 13.40
N LEU A 137 14.95 24.46 12.08
CA LEU A 137 14.25 25.31 11.13
C LEU A 137 13.48 24.49 10.08
N THR A 138 13.12 23.25 10.39
CA THR A 138 12.40 22.36 9.46
C THR A 138 11.14 23.02 8.90
N GLY A 139 10.93 22.93 7.59
CA GLY A 139 9.66 23.27 6.95
C GLY A 139 9.34 24.76 6.90
N ASN A 140 10.34 25.65 6.84
CA ASN A 140 10.15 27.10 6.86
C ASN A 140 10.31 27.77 5.49
N HIS A 141 10.58 27.03 4.41
CA HIS A 141 10.76 27.54 3.05
C HIS A 141 11.87 28.61 2.89
N ILE A 142 12.83 28.57 3.75
CA ILE A 142 13.97 29.47 3.71
C ILE A 142 14.83 29.09 2.49
N SER A 143 15.28 30.09 1.73
CA SER A 143 16.19 29.92 0.60
C SER A 143 17.58 30.50 0.86
N ASP A 144 17.69 31.51 1.70
CA ASP A 144 18.98 32.14 2.11
C ASP A 144 19.27 31.84 3.57
N PHE A 145 20.35 31.14 3.80
CA PHE A 145 20.87 30.74 5.13
C PHE A 145 22.17 31.44 5.52
N SER A 146 22.53 32.54 4.84
CA SER A 146 23.76 33.27 5.13
C SER A 146 23.89 33.74 6.59
N PHE A 147 22.80 33.96 7.28
CA PHE A 147 22.76 34.34 8.70
C PHE A 147 23.28 33.25 9.63
N LEU A 148 23.39 31.98 9.18
CA LEU A 148 23.94 30.90 10.01
C LEU A 148 25.45 30.92 10.12
N GLN A 149 26.20 31.62 9.23
CA GLN A 149 27.65 31.61 9.21
C GLN A 149 28.29 32.11 10.53
N ASP A 150 27.57 32.93 11.29
CA ASP A 150 28.03 33.48 12.58
C ASP A 150 27.80 32.54 13.77
N LEU A 151 26.92 31.51 13.60
CA LEU A 151 26.54 30.57 14.66
C LEU A 151 27.55 29.41 14.82
N LYS A 152 28.83 29.74 15.04
CA LYS A 152 29.96 28.77 15.06
C LYS A 152 29.89 27.74 16.20
N GLN A 153 29.02 27.93 17.20
CA GLN A 153 28.81 27.01 18.32
C GLN A 153 27.75 25.94 18.07
N LEU A 154 27.06 25.99 16.89
CA LEU A 154 26.05 25.00 16.55
C LEU A 154 26.65 23.60 16.55
N ASN A 155 25.97 22.71 17.30
CA ASN A 155 26.25 21.29 17.41
C ASN A 155 25.22 20.43 16.66
N SER A 156 23.97 20.89 16.65
CA SER A 156 22.83 20.24 15.97
C SER A 156 22.09 21.27 15.14
N LEU A 157 21.85 20.95 13.86
CA LEU A 157 21.14 21.80 12.91
C LEU A 157 20.22 20.97 12.02
N ASP A 158 18.92 21.29 12.07
CA ASP A 158 17.92 20.70 11.16
C ASP A 158 17.35 21.77 10.24
N LEU A 159 17.57 21.59 8.95
CA LEU A 159 17.09 22.44 7.85
C LEU A 159 16.24 21.65 6.86
N SER A 160 15.69 20.54 7.26
CA SER A 160 14.88 19.66 6.40
C SER A 160 13.63 20.37 5.89
N SER A 161 13.14 19.95 4.73
CA SER A 161 11.90 20.48 4.13
C SER A 161 11.94 22.00 3.87
N ASN A 162 13.07 22.51 3.41
CA ASN A 162 13.25 23.89 2.96
C ASN A 162 13.45 23.94 1.42
N GLN A 163 13.94 25.04 0.90
CA GLN A 163 14.20 25.25 -0.54
C GLN A 163 15.71 25.48 -0.78
N ILE A 164 16.55 24.75 -0.04
CA ILE A 164 17.99 24.90 -0.10
C ILE A 164 18.52 24.31 -1.40
N THR A 165 19.31 25.12 -2.12
CA THR A 165 20.06 24.69 -3.31
C THR A 165 21.57 24.73 -3.08
N ASP A 166 22.06 25.65 -2.23
CA ASP A 166 23.46 25.84 -1.87
C ASP A 166 23.64 25.70 -0.35
N ILE A 167 24.60 24.88 0.04
CA ILE A 167 24.99 24.65 1.46
C ILE A 167 26.37 25.18 1.79
N SER A 168 26.90 26.12 1.02
CA SER A 168 28.24 26.70 1.29
C SER A 168 28.36 27.34 2.68
N PHE A 169 27.27 27.82 3.25
CA PHE A 169 27.21 28.40 4.60
C PHE A 169 27.63 27.41 5.71
N VAL A 170 27.55 26.09 5.51
CA VAL A 170 27.90 25.11 6.56
C VAL A 170 29.42 24.99 6.76
N ILE A 171 30.27 25.53 5.86
CA ILE A 171 31.74 25.39 5.89
C ILE A 171 32.33 25.90 7.21
N ASP A 172 31.70 26.93 7.77
CA ASP A 172 32.17 27.55 9.04
C ASP A 172 31.58 26.89 10.30
N LEU A 173 30.55 26.04 10.14
CA LEU A 173 29.86 25.37 11.26
C LEU A 173 30.60 24.09 11.71
N ARG A 174 31.89 24.15 11.94
CA ARG A 174 32.80 23.01 12.18
C ARG A 174 32.57 22.27 13.50
N GLN A 175 31.65 22.75 14.35
CA GLN A 175 31.31 22.06 15.60
C GLN A 175 30.09 21.10 15.42
N LEU A 176 29.44 21.13 14.26
CA LEU A 176 28.29 20.30 14.00
C LEU A 176 28.60 18.80 14.17
N THR A 177 27.80 18.14 15.00
CA THR A 177 27.78 16.70 15.17
C THR A 177 26.50 16.07 14.56
N LYS A 178 25.43 16.87 14.44
CA LYS A 178 24.17 16.46 13.81
C LYS A 178 23.76 17.48 12.77
N LEU A 179 23.45 17.01 11.56
CA LEU A 179 22.98 17.84 10.46
C LEU A 179 21.89 17.10 9.67
N ALA A 180 20.72 17.72 9.55
CA ALA A 180 19.64 17.25 8.68
C ALA A 180 19.37 18.27 7.58
N LEU A 181 19.39 17.79 6.32
CA LEU A 181 19.18 18.56 5.09
C LEU A 181 18.17 17.86 4.17
N SER A 182 17.36 16.98 4.71
CA SER A 182 16.43 16.16 3.96
C SER A 182 15.34 16.98 3.27
N GLN A 183 14.82 16.50 2.14
CA GLN A 183 13.73 17.16 1.43
C GLN A 183 14.06 18.60 1.01
N ASN A 184 15.22 18.80 0.42
CA ASN A 184 15.68 20.03 -0.19
C ASN A 184 16.01 19.83 -1.68
N ASP A 185 16.51 20.86 -2.35
CA ASP A 185 16.89 20.84 -3.77
C ASP A 185 18.41 21.00 -3.98
N ILE A 186 19.21 20.43 -3.06
CA ILE A 186 20.66 20.59 -3.03
C ILE A 186 21.30 19.82 -4.20
N GLU A 187 22.13 20.51 -4.99
CA GLU A 187 22.86 19.91 -6.12
C GLU A 187 24.31 19.56 -5.78
N ASP A 188 24.95 20.30 -4.87
CA ASP A 188 26.36 20.12 -4.49
C ASP A 188 26.49 19.97 -2.97
N PHE A 189 27.02 18.82 -2.54
CA PHE A 189 27.28 18.48 -1.15
C PHE A 189 28.75 18.64 -0.76
N SER A 190 29.62 19.23 -1.59
CA SER A 190 31.05 19.31 -1.36
C SER A 190 31.42 20.04 -0.06
N SER A 191 30.60 20.98 0.39
CA SER A 191 30.77 21.69 1.67
C SER A 191 30.74 20.77 2.89
N LEU A 192 30.13 19.59 2.83
CA LEU A 192 30.10 18.61 3.92
C LEU A 192 31.51 18.08 4.27
N ASN A 193 32.45 18.08 3.34
CA ASN A 193 33.84 17.64 3.60
C ASN A 193 34.51 18.35 4.78
N PHE A 194 34.06 19.55 5.12
CA PHE A 194 34.63 20.35 6.22
C PHE A 194 34.06 19.97 7.60
N LEU A 195 32.97 19.20 7.66
CA LEU A 195 32.24 18.87 8.88
C LEU A 195 32.70 17.54 9.49
N VAL A 196 34.00 17.39 9.73
CA VAL A 196 34.63 16.12 10.16
C VAL A 196 34.19 15.60 11.54
N LYS A 197 33.44 16.40 12.32
CA LYS A 197 32.86 15.99 13.61
C LYS A 197 31.48 15.39 13.52
N LEU A 198 30.87 15.37 12.32
CA LEU A 198 29.51 14.81 12.13
C LEU A 198 29.47 13.35 12.55
N THR A 199 28.47 13.05 13.39
CA THR A 199 28.09 11.71 13.84
C THR A 199 26.73 11.29 13.28
N HIS A 200 25.85 12.24 12.98
CA HIS A 200 24.50 11.99 12.42
C HIS A 200 24.29 12.91 11.22
N LEU A 201 23.92 12.32 10.09
CA LEU A 201 23.68 13.05 8.85
C LEU A 201 22.45 12.50 8.14
N GLU A 202 21.47 13.38 7.87
CA GLU A 202 20.26 13.06 7.15
C GLU A 202 20.16 13.92 5.89
N ILE A 203 20.13 13.26 4.71
CA ILE A 203 20.08 13.92 3.39
C ILE A 203 19.06 13.22 2.48
N HIS A 204 18.05 12.59 3.06
CA HIS A 204 17.09 11.87 2.24
C HIS A 204 16.23 12.80 1.36
N SER A 205 15.73 12.29 0.24
CA SER A 205 14.80 13.02 -0.64
C SER A 205 15.33 14.34 -1.22
N ASN A 206 16.58 14.39 -1.65
CA ASN A 206 17.14 15.50 -2.41
C ASN A 206 17.08 15.19 -3.91
N TYR A 207 15.92 15.42 -4.54
CA TYR A 207 15.60 14.91 -5.88
C TYR A 207 16.35 15.55 -7.04
N ASN A 208 16.83 16.77 -6.90
CA ASN A 208 17.60 17.46 -7.92
C ASN A 208 19.07 17.02 -7.93
N SER A 209 19.55 16.46 -6.83
CA SER A 209 20.86 15.83 -6.83
C SER A 209 20.79 14.57 -7.69
N LYS A 210 21.63 14.49 -8.71
CA LYS A 210 21.84 13.22 -9.42
C LYS A 210 22.65 12.28 -8.51
N GLY A 211 22.09 11.84 -7.41
CA GLY A 211 22.58 10.92 -6.33
C GLY A 211 24.09 10.66 -6.21
N TYR A 212 24.79 10.62 -7.37
CA TYR A 212 26.23 10.34 -7.45
C TYR A 212 27.15 11.43 -6.84
N LYS A 213 26.61 12.63 -6.54
CA LYS A 213 27.42 13.71 -5.95
C LYS A 213 27.46 13.65 -4.41
N ILE A 214 26.53 12.98 -3.76
CA ILE A 214 26.42 12.91 -2.29
C ILE A 214 27.61 12.16 -1.69
N LEU A 215 27.85 10.95 -2.15
CA LEU A 215 28.78 10.02 -1.52
C LEU A 215 30.24 10.45 -1.57
N PRO A 216 30.77 11.02 -2.68
CA PRO A 216 32.13 11.57 -2.67
C PRO A 216 32.37 12.64 -1.61
N SER A 217 31.32 13.40 -1.26
CA SER A 217 31.41 14.50 -0.30
C SER A 217 31.41 14.02 1.16
N ILE A 218 30.93 12.81 1.45
CA ILE A 218 30.89 12.30 2.83
C ILE A 218 31.95 11.23 3.14
N LYS A 219 32.76 10.83 2.17
CA LYS A 219 33.77 9.74 2.32
C LYS A 219 34.73 9.91 3.48
N ASP A 220 35.03 11.17 3.86
CA ASP A 220 35.98 11.52 4.89
C ASP A 220 35.32 11.78 6.26
N LEU A 221 34.00 11.70 6.38
CA LEU A 221 33.25 11.86 7.62
C LEU A 221 33.28 10.58 8.48
N LYS A 222 34.49 10.19 8.90
CA LYS A 222 34.75 8.86 9.51
C LYS A 222 34.19 8.70 10.91
N GLN A 223 33.58 9.73 11.50
CA GLN A 223 32.90 9.68 12.79
C GLN A 223 31.36 9.44 12.67
N LEU A 224 30.85 9.29 11.45
CA LEU A 224 29.42 9.02 11.26
C LEU A 224 29.01 7.71 11.93
N ILE A 225 27.98 7.82 12.77
CA ILE A 225 27.31 6.75 13.50
C ILE A 225 25.97 6.43 12.84
N SER A 226 25.22 7.47 12.42
CA SER A 226 23.93 7.36 11.73
C SER A 226 23.97 8.14 10.42
N LEU A 227 23.53 7.51 9.34
CA LEU A 227 23.46 8.08 7.99
C LEU A 227 22.16 7.70 7.30
N ASP A 228 21.33 8.71 6.95
CA ASP A 228 20.17 8.55 6.09
C ASP A 228 20.41 9.27 4.75
N ILE A 229 20.55 8.47 3.68
CA ILE A 229 20.61 8.92 2.29
C ILE A 229 19.57 8.18 1.43
N SER A 230 18.47 7.83 2.03
CA SER A 230 17.35 7.19 1.33
C SER A 230 16.71 8.15 0.30
N PHE A 231 16.01 7.60 -0.68
CA PHE A 231 15.28 8.36 -1.71
C PHE A 231 16.16 9.33 -2.56
N ASN A 232 17.36 8.92 -2.97
CA ASN A 232 18.30 9.80 -3.68
C ASN A 232 18.81 9.30 -5.04
N GLN A 233 18.21 8.23 -5.61
CA GLN A 233 18.64 7.64 -6.89
C GLN A 233 20.12 7.18 -6.90
N ILE A 234 20.66 6.80 -5.74
CA ILE A 234 22.05 6.35 -5.58
C ILE A 234 22.20 4.94 -6.14
N SER A 235 23.26 4.72 -6.94
CA SER A 235 23.62 3.39 -7.45
C SER A 235 24.97 2.88 -6.93
N ASP A 236 25.94 3.77 -6.70
CA ASP A 236 27.28 3.43 -6.20
C ASP A 236 27.44 3.86 -4.74
N ILE A 237 27.71 2.89 -3.86
CA ILE A 237 27.96 3.08 -2.43
C ILE A 237 29.42 2.77 -2.03
N SER A 238 30.35 2.68 -2.99
CA SER A 238 31.75 2.35 -2.75
C SER A 238 32.44 3.28 -1.74
N TYR A 239 31.98 4.51 -1.62
CA TYR A 239 32.49 5.52 -0.69
C TYR A 239 32.17 5.26 0.78
N LEU A 240 31.18 4.39 1.08
CA LEU A 240 30.80 4.07 2.47
C LEU A 240 31.78 3.10 3.16
N LYS A 241 32.60 2.37 2.40
CA LYS A 241 33.48 1.31 2.92
C LYS A 241 34.39 1.72 4.08
N ASP A 242 34.72 3.01 4.17
CA ASP A 242 35.64 3.55 5.17
C ASP A 242 34.94 4.17 6.38
N LEU A 243 33.61 4.26 6.39
CA LEU A 243 32.80 4.81 7.49
C LEU A 243 32.54 3.74 8.57
N LYS A 244 33.60 3.26 9.20
CA LYS A 244 33.61 2.09 10.11
C LYS A 244 32.80 2.26 11.41
N GLN A 245 32.43 3.50 11.78
CA GLN A 245 31.66 3.81 13.00
C GLN A 245 30.16 3.74 12.79
N LEU A 246 29.69 3.54 11.53
CA LEU A 246 28.25 3.45 11.23
C LEU A 246 27.61 2.30 11.99
N SER A 247 26.61 2.63 12.80
CA SER A 247 25.71 1.71 13.48
C SER A 247 24.31 1.70 12.85
N GLU A 248 23.90 2.81 12.26
CA GLU A 248 22.61 2.96 11.57
C GLU A 248 22.82 3.48 10.15
N LEU A 249 22.21 2.80 9.16
CA LEU A 249 22.38 3.15 7.76
C LEU A 249 21.06 2.95 6.99
N LEU A 250 20.48 4.05 6.48
CA LEU A 250 19.27 4.05 5.69
C LEU A 250 19.59 4.38 4.23
N LEU A 251 19.39 3.40 3.35
CA LEU A 251 19.66 3.43 1.91
C LEU A 251 18.44 3.05 1.08
N ASN A 252 17.26 2.97 1.71
CA ASN A 252 16.05 2.52 1.04
C ASN A 252 15.63 3.47 -0.10
N VAL A 253 14.95 2.92 -1.10
CA VAL A 253 14.46 3.64 -2.28
C VAL A 253 15.59 4.35 -3.03
N ASN A 254 16.55 3.53 -3.48
CA ASN A 254 17.67 3.92 -4.34
C ASN A 254 17.79 2.97 -5.54
N GLN A 255 18.91 2.96 -6.24
CA GLN A 255 19.19 2.11 -7.42
C GLN A 255 20.42 1.21 -7.17
N ILE A 256 20.65 0.83 -5.91
CA ILE A 256 21.83 0.08 -5.48
C ILE A 256 21.69 -1.38 -5.91
N SER A 257 22.74 -1.90 -6.55
CA SER A 257 22.83 -3.33 -6.93
C SER A 257 23.99 -4.05 -6.22
N ASP A 258 25.09 -3.35 -5.94
CA ASP A 258 26.28 -3.89 -5.28
C ASP A 258 26.41 -3.37 -3.85
N ILE A 259 26.31 -4.27 -2.88
CA ILE A 259 26.47 -3.99 -1.44
C ILE A 259 27.77 -4.60 -0.86
N SER A 260 28.70 -5.06 -1.70
CA SER A 260 29.96 -5.66 -1.25
C SER A 260 30.79 -4.73 -0.36
N TYR A 261 30.59 -3.44 -0.48
CA TYR A 261 31.26 -2.40 0.31
C TYR A 261 30.80 -2.33 1.76
N LEU A 262 29.62 -2.89 2.09
CA LEU A 262 29.08 -2.92 3.46
C LEU A 262 29.72 -3.99 4.34
N LYS A 263 30.36 -5.02 3.77
CA LYS A 263 30.92 -6.17 4.50
C LYS A 263 31.84 -5.81 5.67
N ASP A 264 32.47 -4.66 5.58
CA ASP A 264 33.46 -4.20 6.58
C ASP A 264 32.85 -3.24 7.63
N LEU A 265 31.60 -2.87 7.55
CA LEU A 265 30.92 -1.99 8.50
C LEU A 265 30.39 -2.80 9.70
N LYS A 266 31.32 -3.37 10.49
CA LYS A 266 31.05 -4.36 11.56
C LYS A 266 30.25 -3.79 12.75
N GLN A 267 30.09 -2.47 12.84
CA GLN A 267 29.33 -1.79 13.90
C GLN A 267 27.82 -1.64 13.56
N LEU A 268 27.42 -1.98 12.32
CA LEU A 268 26.02 -1.85 11.91
C LEU A 268 25.10 -2.71 12.77
N THR A 269 24.14 -2.06 13.40
CA THR A 269 23.03 -2.65 14.17
C THR A 269 21.69 -2.49 13.45
N SER A 270 21.51 -1.41 12.68
CA SER A 270 20.32 -1.11 11.90
C SER A 270 20.70 -0.82 10.44
N LEU A 271 20.08 -1.54 9.49
CA LEU A 271 20.30 -1.38 8.06
C LEU A 271 18.98 -1.50 7.30
N ASN A 272 18.60 -0.43 6.58
CA ASN A 272 17.49 -0.43 5.66
C ASN A 272 17.97 -0.20 4.23
N ILE A 273 17.94 -1.26 3.42
CA ILE A 273 18.27 -1.23 1.98
C ILE A 273 17.10 -1.71 1.12
N SER A 274 15.87 -1.59 1.64
CA SER A 274 14.65 -1.96 0.91
C SER A 274 14.46 -1.12 -0.35
N VAL A 275 13.71 -1.64 -1.31
CA VAL A 275 13.39 -0.94 -2.59
C VAL A 275 14.66 -0.52 -3.33
N ASN A 276 15.50 -1.50 -3.69
CA ASN A 276 16.72 -1.36 -4.47
C ASN A 276 16.80 -2.45 -5.55
N GLN A 277 17.96 -2.65 -6.16
CA GLN A 277 18.22 -3.64 -7.23
C GLN A 277 19.20 -4.73 -6.78
N ILE A 278 19.22 -5.04 -5.47
CA ILE A 278 20.18 -5.94 -4.85
C ILE A 278 19.79 -7.39 -5.13
N ASN A 279 20.70 -8.18 -5.68
CA ASN A 279 20.50 -9.60 -5.95
C ASN A 279 21.35 -10.53 -5.07
N ASP A 280 22.47 -10.06 -4.55
CA ASP A 280 23.38 -10.83 -3.67
C ASP A 280 23.55 -10.12 -2.34
N ILE A 281 23.14 -10.78 -1.25
CA ILE A 281 23.25 -10.29 0.13
C ILE A 281 24.25 -11.11 0.96
N SER A 282 25.06 -11.95 0.34
CA SER A 282 26.07 -12.79 1.02
C SER A 282 27.07 -11.96 1.86
N TYR A 283 27.32 -10.73 1.47
CA TYR A 283 28.18 -9.76 2.17
C TYR A 283 27.68 -9.36 3.56
N LEU A 284 26.37 -9.55 3.85
CA LEU A 284 25.78 -9.24 5.17
C LEU A 284 26.04 -10.34 6.20
N LYS A 285 26.48 -11.54 5.80
CA LYS A 285 26.73 -12.69 6.70
C LYS A 285 27.67 -12.35 7.86
N ASP A 286 28.60 -11.46 7.62
CA ASP A 286 29.61 -11.07 8.60
C ASP A 286 29.18 -9.92 9.51
N LEU A 287 28.04 -9.29 9.28
CA LEU A 287 27.52 -8.18 10.08
C LEU A 287 26.71 -8.71 11.26
N LYS A 288 27.37 -9.42 12.18
CA LYS A 288 26.72 -10.18 13.27
C LYS A 288 26.02 -9.32 14.32
N GLN A 289 26.20 -8.01 14.28
CA GLN A 289 25.54 -7.07 15.20
C GLN A 289 24.21 -6.53 14.65
N LEU A 290 23.87 -6.85 13.39
CA LEU A 290 22.59 -6.44 12.81
C LEU A 290 21.42 -7.06 13.58
N THR A 291 20.63 -6.18 14.20
CA THR A 291 19.37 -6.52 14.87
C THR A 291 18.17 -6.06 14.06
N GLU A 292 18.30 -4.97 13.33
CA GLU A 292 17.27 -4.39 12.49
C GLU A 292 17.74 -4.45 11.03
N LEU A 293 17.01 -5.17 10.18
CA LEU A 293 17.35 -5.35 8.77
C LEU A 293 16.10 -5.38 7.91
N ASN A 294 16.01 -4.44 6.97
CA ASN A 294 14.96 -4.42 5.97
C ASN A 294 15.56 -4.58 4.56
N LEU A 295 15.22 -5.69 3.92
CA LEU A 295 15.65 -6.08 2.58
C LEU A 295 14.50 -6.09 1.55
N SER A 296 13.30 -5.75 1.98
CA SER A 296 12.08 -5.93 1.17
C SER A 296 12.18 -5.23 -0.20
N LYS A 297 11.47 -5.77 -1.19
CA LYS A 297 11.44 -5.23 -2.57
C LYS A 297 12.82 -5.11 -3.23
N ASN A 298 13.67 -6.11 -3.04
CA ASN A 298 14.90 -6.35 -3.81
C ASN A 298 14.79 -7.65 -4.59
N PRO A 299 15.42 -7.79 -5.77
CA PRO A 299 15.45 -9.03 -6.55
C PRO A 299 16.51 -10.02 -6.02
N ILE A 300 16.46 -10.35 -4.71
CA ILE A 300 17.43 -11.21 -4.03
C ILE A 300 17.32 -12.63 -4.58
N LYS A 301 18.46 -13.23 -4.90
CA LYS A 301 18.57 -14.60 -5.39
C LYS A 301 19.00 -15.55 -4.27
N TYR A 302 18.74 -16.84 -4.47
CA TYR A 302 19.15 -17.97 -3.61
C TYR A 302 18.46 -18.08 -2.26
N ILE A 303 17.67 -17.10 -1.82
CA ILE A 303 17.00 -17.08 -0.52
C ILE A 303 15.50 -16.95 -0.72
N PRO A 304 14.69 -17.78 -0.07
CA PRO A 304 13.24 -17.66 -0.12
C PRO A 304 12.77 -16.28 0.33
N LYS A 305 11.77 -15.76 -0.36
CA LYS A 305 11.24 -14.42 -0.17
C LYS A 305 10.63 -14.22 1.22
N GLU A 306 10.05 -15.27 1.77
CA GLU A 306 9.47 -15.32 3.09
C GLU A 306 10.48 -14.96 4.19
N ILE A 307 11.79 -15.20 3.93
CA ILE A 307 12.87 -14.86 4.86
C ILE A 307 13.15 -13.36 4.88
N TYR A 308 13.16 -12.70 3.73
CA TYR A 308 13.70 -11.33 3.63
C TYR A 308 12.66 -10.25 3.30
N ASN A 309 11.42 -10.61 2.94
CA ASN A 309 10.40 -9.62 2.55
C ASN A 309 9.58 -9.10 3.76
N GLN A 310 10.07 -9.30 4.96
CA GLN A 310 9.52 -8.76 6.20
C GLN A 310 10.22 -7.44 6.55
N TYR A 311 9.56 -6.58 7.33
CA TYR A 311 10.13 -5.31 7.78
C TYR A 311 11.41 -5.53 8.60
N GLU A 312 11.42 -6.57 9.46
CA GLU A 312 12.57 -7.01 10.23
C GLU A 312 12.88 -8.48 9.95
N CYS A 313 13.95 -8.72 9.20
CA CYS A 313 14.31 -10.08 8.77
C CYS A 313 15.65 -10.58 9.32
N SER A 314 16.35 -9.79 10.13
CA SER A 314 17.71 -10.14 10.60
C SER A 314 17.79 -11.51 11.27
N LYS A 315 16.95 -11.75 12.27
CA LYS A 315 16.93 -13.00 13.05
C LYS A 315 16.70 -14.22 12.14
N ASP A 316 15.71 -14.13 11.26
CA ASP A 316 15.32 -15.25 10.41
C ASP A 316 16.36 -15.50 9.31
N LEU A 317 16.92 -14.44 8.74
CA LEU A 317 17.96 -14.52 7.75
C LEU A 317 19.24 -15.15 8.31
N PHE A 318 19.70 -14.73 9.51
CA PHE A 318 20.87 -15.33 10.14
C PHE A 318 20.62 -16.78 10.58
N SER A 319 19.41 -17.11 11.03
CA SER A 319 19.02 -18.48 11.34
C SER A 319 19.02 -19.35 10.09
N TYR A 320 18.45 -18.87 8.98
CA TYR A 320 18.46 -19.53 7.69
C TYR A 320 19.88 -19.78 7.18
N TRP A 321 20.78 -18.81 7.24
CA TRP A 321 22.17 -19.01 6.85
C TRP A 321 22.88 -20.05 7.71
N ARG A 322 22.60 -20.07 9.02
CA ARG A 322 23.14 -21.08 9.92
C ARG A 322 22.63 -22.48 9.58
N GLU A 323 21.36 -22.59 9.22
CA GLU A 323 20.80 -23.86 8.74
C GLU A 323 21.48 -24.32 7.46
N ILE A 324 21.65 -23.43 6.48
CA ILE A 324 22.38 -23.71 5.23
C ILE A 324 23.82 -24.14 5.47
N GLU A 325 24.51 -23.54 6.44
CA GLU A 325 25.89 -23.90 6.76
C GLU A 325 25.99 -25.27 7.49
N ASN A 326 24.99 -25.60 8.30
CA ASN A 326 24.96 -26.84 9.09
C ASN A 326 24.29 -28.02 8.39
N SER A 327 23.66 -27.84 7.26
CA SER A 327 22.94 -28.86 6.51
C SER A 327 23.40 -28.91 5.04
N GLN A 328 22.98 -29.93 4.33
CA GLN A 328 23.20 -29.99 2.88
C GLN A 328 22.28 -28.98 2.19
N LYS A 329 22.84 -28.20 1.27
CA LYS A 329 22.09 -27.32 0.39
C LYS A 329 21.36 -28.12 -0.68
N VAL A 330 20.08 -27.82 -0.89
CA VAL A 330 19.28 -28.40 -1.96
C VAL A 330 18.70 -27.30 -2.82
N THR A 331 18.93 -27.34 -4.12
CA THR A 331 18.29 -26.41 -5.05
C THR A 331 16.80 -26.75 -5.15
N ASN A 332 15.94 -25.74 -4.99
CA ASN A 332 14.51 -25.95 -5.18
C ASN A 332 14.15 -26.09 -6.65
N ASN A 333 13.89 -27.32 -7.06
CA ASN A 333 13.52 -27.66 -8.46
C ASN A 333 12.02 -27.89 -8.62
N GLN A 334 11.19 -27.36 -7.72
CA GLN A 334 9.74 -27.46 -7.83
C GLN A 334 9.15 -26.14 -8.29
N LEU A 335 8.12 -26.22 -9.13
CA LEU A 335 7.38 -25.07 -9.56
C LEU A 335 5.88 -25.40 -9.72
N LYS A 336 5.06 -24.37 -9.64
CA LYS A 336 3.63 -24.46 -9.89
C LYS A 336 3.35 -24.18 -11.35
N ILE A 337 2.53 -25.02 -12.00
CA ILE A 337 2.10 -24.87 -13.39
C ILE A 337 0.58 -24.85 -13.41
N ILE A 338 0.00 -23.73 -13.88
CA ILE A 338 -1.44 -23.54 -13.86
C ILE A 338 -1.99 -23.48 -15.28
N PHE A 339 -2.96 -24.36 -15.59
CA PHE A 339 -3.77 -24.29 -16.81
C PHE A 339 -4.93 -23.32 -16.60
N LEU A 340 -4.98 -22.27 -17.41
CA LEU A 340 -6.04 -21.26 -17.45
C LEU A 340 -6.75 -21.24 -18.80
N GLY A 341 -7.93 -20.70 -18.84
CA GLY A 341 -8.75 -20.56 -20.04
C GLY A 341 -10.18 -21.03 -19.82
N ASP A 342 -11.05 -20.68 -20.72
CA ASP A 342 -12.48 -20.98 -20.64
C ASP A 342 -12.83 -22.48 -20.75
N GLY A 343 -14.06 -22.82 -20.52
CA GLY A 343 -14.57 -24.17 -20.71
C GLY A 343 -14.35 -24.67 -22.14
N CYS A 344 -14.15 -25.97 -22.30
CA CYS A 344 -13.99 -26.62 -23.61
C CYS A 344 -12.82 -26.13 -24.48
N THR A 345 -11.83 -25.46 -23.95
CA THR A 345 -10.62 -25.04 -24.68
C THR A 345 -9.58 -26.16 -24.80
N GLY A 346 -9.76 -27.28 -24.10
CA GLY A 346 -8.88 -28.45 -24.17
C GLY A 346 -7.81 -28.53 -23.08
N LYS A 347 -7.90 -27.76 -22.00
CA LYS A 347 -6.96 -27.77 -20.84
C LYS A 347 -6.71 -29.18 -20.30
N THR A 348 -7.77 -29.85 -19.85
CA THR A 348 -7.71 -31.20 -19.28
C THR A 348 -7.19 -32.22 -20.30
N THR A 349 -7.56 -32.10 -21.58
CA THR A 349 -7.05 -32.97 -22.66
C THR A 349 -5.54 -32.80 -22.82
N LEU A 350 -5.02 -31.55 -22.78
CA LEU A 350 -3.58 -31.28 -22.83
C LEU A 350 -2.85 -31.81 -21.60
N LEU A 351 -3.44 -31.73 -20.41
CA LEU A 351 -2.86 -32.33 -19.21
C LEU A 351 -2.77 -33.87 -19.34
N HIS A 352 -3.78 -34.54 -19.90
CA HIS A 352 -3.72 -36.00 -20.14
C HIS A 352 -2.62 -36.40 -21.08
N TRP A 353 -2.28 -35.56 -22.07
CA TRP A 353 -1.10 -35.78 -22.91
C TRP A 353 0.22 -35.83 -22.11
N PHE A 354 0.32 -35.12 -21.00
CA PHE A 354 1.45 -35.21 -20.07
C PHE A 354 1.41 -36.50 -19.26
N ILE A 355 0.24 -36.87 -18.71
CA ILE A 355 0.07 -37.99 -17.78
C ILE A 355 0.22 -39.33 -18.53
N ASP A 356 -0.58 -39.51 -19.59
CA ASP A 356 -0.81 -40.81 -20.25
C ASP A 356 -0.13 -40.92 -21.61
N ASN A 357 0.38 -39.80 -22.14
CA ASN A 357 0.94 -39.68 -23.49
C ASN A 357 -0.02 -40.12 -24.63
N GLU A 358 -1.31 -40.02 -24.38
CA GLU A 358 -2.36 -40.35 -25.31
C GLU A 358 -3.55 -39.40 -25.24
N PHE A 359 -4.37 -39.39 -26.32
CA PHE A 359 -5.63 -38.67 -26.32
C PHE A 359 -6.65 -39.42 -25.46
N LYS A 360 -7.27 -38.68 -24.52
CA LYS A 360 -8.47 -39.14 -23.83
C LYS A 360 -9.64 -38.27 -24.21
N ASP A 361 -10.66 -38.92 -24.81
CA ASP A 361 -11.96 -38.25 -25.06
C ASP A 361 -12.66 -38.04 -23.71
N ILE A 362 -12.75 -36.75 -23.31
CA ILE A 362 -13.43 -36.39 -22.07
C ILE A 362 -14.88 -36.12 -22.42
N ASP A 363 -15.77 -37.00 -21.97
CA ASP A 363 -17.22 -36.81 -22.09
C ASP A 363 -17.57 -35.40 -21.56
N LEU A 364 -18.35 -34.66 -22.35
CA LEU A 364 -18.85 -33.32 -21.97
C LEU A 364 -19.58 -33.31 -20.61
N ASN A 365 -20.12 -34.47 -20.19
CA ASN A 365 -20.73 -34.66 -18.88
C ASN A 365 -19.72 -34.88 -17.75
N LEU A 366 -18.47 -35.21 -18.08
CA LEU A 366 -17.35 -35.43 -17.17
C LEU A 366 -16.37 -34.24 -17.14
N ARG A 367 -16.85 -33.02 -17.44
CA ARG A 367 -16.05 -31.80 -17.37
C ARG A 367 -15.41 -31.66 -15.98
N THR A 368 -14.20 -31.11 -15.94
CA THR A 368 -13.51 -30.83 -14.66
C THR A 368 -14.39 -29.94 -13.80
N HIS A 369 -14.98 -30.51 -12.78
CA HIS A 369 -15.74 -29.81 -11.76
C HIS A 369 -14.82 -29.62 -10.55
N GLY A 370 -14.15 -28.46 -10.49
CA GLY A 370 -13.21 -28.20 -9.43
C GLY A 370 -11.78 -27.98 -9.93
N VAL A 371 -10.81 -28.51 -9.24
CA VAL A 371 -9.38 -28.47 -9.59
C VAL A 371 -8.81 -29.88 -9.55
N ILE A 372 -7.86 -30.13 -10.44
CA ILE A 372 -7.04 -31.36 -10.42
C ILE A 372 -5.61 -30.93 -10.20
N ILE A 373 -4.94 -31.52 -9.19
CA ILE A 373 -3.54 -31.21 -8.86
C ILE A 373 -2.71 -32.47 -9.07
N LYS A 374 -1.73 -32.40 -9.98
CA LYS A 374 -0.85 -33.54 -10.32
C LYS A 374 0.62 -33.13 -10.31
N PRO A 375 1.45 -33.70 -9.44
CA PRO A 375 2.90 -33.56 -9.54
C PRO A 375 3.40 -34.45 -10.71
N LEU A 376 4.11 -33.87 -11.65
CA LEU A 376 4.67 -34.56 -12.82
C LEU A 376 6.14 -34.17 -13.00
N PRO A 377 7.03 -35.14 -13.32
CA PRO A 377 8.42 -34.86 -13.63
C PRO A 377 8.58 -34.21 -15.01
N LEU A 378 9.46 -33.21 -15.07
CA LEU A 378 9.86 -32.50 -16.28
C LEU A 378 11.38 -32.61 -16.45
N ASN A 379 11.89 -32.41 -17.67
CA ASN A 379 13.32 -32.43 -17.98
C ASN A 379 14.03 -33.69 -17.41
N GLU A 380 13.49 -34.87 -17.74
CA GLU A 380 14.04 -36.16 -17.27
C GLU A 380 14.04 -36.29 -15.71
N GLY A 381 13.08 -35.66 -15.03
CA GLY A 381 12.95 -35.73 -13.59
C GLY A 381 13.78 -34.69 -12.83
N ARG A 382 14.50 -33.79 -13.54
CA ARG A 382 15.27 -32.71 -12.91
C ARG A 382 14.37 -31.63 -12.26
N ILE A 383 13.14 -31.47 -12.76
CA ILE A 383 12.16 -30.51 -12.29
C ILE A 383 10.88 -31.26 -11.91
N LEU A 384 10.26 -30.90 -10.79
CA LEU A 384 8.94 -31.36 -10.40
C LEU A 384 7.92 -30.25 -10.64
N GLY A 385 7.07 -30.42 -11.66
CA GLY A 385 5.95 -29.50 -11.93
C GLY A 385 4.70 -29.93 -11.17
N ASN A 386 4.17 -29.04 -10.32
CA ASN A 386 2.85 -29.23 -9.72
C ASN A 386 1.80 -28.65 -10.67
N PHE A 387 1.15 -29.50 -11.46
CA PHE A 387 0.18 -29.12 -12.47
C PHE A 387 -1.19 -28.93 -11.87
N TRP A 388 -1.80 -27.77 -12.09
CA TRP A 388 -3.13 -27.39 -11.64
C TRP A 388 -4.05 -27.18 -12.83
N ASP A 389 -5.04 -28.03 -13.00
CA ASP A 389 -6.07 -27.90 -14.04
C ASP A 389 -7.40 -27.49 -13.41
N PHE A 390 -7.84 -26.30 -13.73
CA PHE A 390 -9.10 -25.74 -13.21
C PHE A 390 -10.26 -25.98 -14.17
N GLY A 391 -11.42 -26.30 -13.61
CA GLY A 391 -12.66 -26.34 -14.36
C GLY A 391 -12.96 -24.99 -15.02
N GLY A 392 -13.04 -24.94 -16.36
CA GLY A 392 -13.15 -23.69 -17.12
C GLY A 392 -14.52 -23.01 -17.10
N GLN A 393 -15.42 -23.40 -16.20
CA GLN A 393 -16.75 -22.79 -16.09
C GLN A 393 -16.66 -21.43 -15.39
N GLU A 394 -17.42 -20.46 -15.89
CA GLU A 394 -17.42 -19.08 -15.39
C GLU A 394 -17.68 -18.98 -13.89
N VAL A 395 -18.50 -19.87 -13.34
CA VAL A 395 -18.83 -19.91 -11.91
C VAL A 395 -17.62 -20.16 -11.02
N TYR A 396 -16.50 -20.64 -11.55
CA TYR A 396 -15.28 -20.93 -10.79
C TYR A 396 -14.23 -19.80 -10.87
N HIS A 397 -14.43 -18.82 -11.76
CA HIS A 397 -13.41 -17.78 -12.01
C HIS A 397 -13.05 -16.95 -10.76
N ALA A 398 -14.02 -16.66 -9.88
CA ALA A 398 -13.76 -15.93 -8.65
C ALA A 398 -12.80 -16.66 -7.69
N THR A 399 -12.69 -17.99 -7.81
CA THR A 399 -11.81 -18.80 -6.97
C THR A 399 -10.38 -18.90 -7.52
N TYR A 400 -10.15 -18.69 -8.81
CA TYR A 400 -8.84 -18.89 -9.43
C TYR A 400 -7.75 -17.98 -8.87
N ARG A 401 -8.07 -16.72 -8.57
CA ARG A 401 -7.09 -15.79 -8.00
C ARG A 401 -6.53 -16.24 -6.65
N LEU A 402 -7.20 -17.18 -5.94
CA LEU A 402 -6.70 -17.75 -4.69
C LEU A 402 -5.44 -18.58 -4.93
N PHE A 403 -5.24 -19.02 -6.17
CA PHE A 403 -4.19 -19.92 -6.59
C PHE A 403 -3.17 -19.25 -7.48
N LEU A 404 -3.51 -18.09 -8.07
CA LEU A 404 -2.55 -17.32 -8.84
C LEU A 404 -1.49 -16.78 -7.90
N GLY A 405 -0.25 -17.03 -8.17
CA GLY A 405 0.87 -16.67 -7.32
C GLY A 405 2.10 -16.31 -8.13
N LYS A 406 3.12 -15.89 -7.42
CA LYS A 406 4.46 -15.68 -7.98
C LYS A 406 5.13 -17.03 -8.24
N ARG A 407 6.17 -17.04 -9.05
CA ARG A 407 6.89 -18.29 -9.44
C ARG A 407 5.98 -19.36 -10.00
N THR A 408 5.03 -18.94 -10.83
CA THR A 408 4.07 -19.82 -11.49
C THR A 408 4.24 -19.72 -12.99
N LEU A 409 4.32 -20.87 -13.66
CA LEU A 409 4.19 -20.95 -15.11
C LEU A 409 2.69 -21.06 -15.44
N TYR A 410 2.17 -20.09 -16.16
CA TYR A 410 0.78 -20.08 -16.60
C TYR A 410 0.68 -20.63 -18.03
N ILE A 411 -0.19 -21.61 -18.24
CA ILE A 411 -0.54 -22.17 -19.53
C ILE A 411 -1.93 -21.68 -19.89
N LEU A 412 -2.02 -20.62 -20.70
CA LEU A 412 -3.28 -20.03 -21.12
C LEU A 412 -3.78 -20.72 -22.40
N VAL A 413 -4.74 -21.60 -22.26
CA VAL A 413 -5.32 -22.38 -23.37
C VAL A 413 -6.56 -21.69 -23.92
N TRP A 414 -6.57 -21.42 -25.21
CA TRP A 414 -7.70 -20.83 -25.91
C TRP A 414 -7.97 -21.50 -27.27
N SER A 415 -9.15 -21.27 -27.83
CA SER A 415 -9.53 -21.78 -29.15
C SER A 415 -10.54 -20.83 -29.79
N THR A 416 -10.60 -20.81 -31.11
CA THR A 416 -11.59 -20.05 -31.87
C THR A 416 -12.92 -20.83 -32.03
N GLU A 417 -12.92 -22.15 -31.83
CA GLU A 417 -14.14 -22.94 -31.80
C GLU A 417 -14.78 -22.96 -30.42
N THR A 418 -16.11 -22.81 -30.42
CA THR A 418 -16.95 -22.86 -29.23
C THR A 418 -18.18 -23.74 -29.53
N PRO A 419 -18.60 -24.58 -28.61
CA PRO A 419 -19.97 -25.14 -28.67
C PRO A 419 -20.99 -23.99 -28.78
N GLU A 420 -22.03 -24.17 -29.59
CA GLU A 420 -22.98 -23.09 -29.89
C GLU A 420 -23.63 -22.47 -28.64
N ASN A 421 -23.76 -23.25 -27.57
CA ASN A 421 -24.38 -22.86 -26.30
C ASN A 421 -23.49 -22.01 -25.41
N GLU A 422 -22.21 -21.80 -25.74
CA GLU A 422 -21.23 -21.09 -24.93
C GLU A 422 -20.61 -19.89 -25.67
N LYS A 423 -21.06 -19.57 -26.89
CA LYS A 423 -20.52 -18.43 -27.67
C LYS A 423 -20.66 -17.07 -27.00
N GLU A 424 -21.69 -16.90 -26.17
CA GLU A 424 -22.01 -15.64 -25.51
C GLU A 424 -21.25 -15.42 -24.20
N THR A 425 -20.64 -16.46 -23.60
CA THR A 425 -20.04 -16.42 -22.26
C THR A 425 -18.50 -16.48 -22.26
N ARG A 426 -17.87 -16.56 -23.45
CA ARG A 426 -16.40 -16.66 -23.50
C ARG A 426 -15.68 -15.38 -23.19
N ASN A 427 -14.69 -15.50 -22.33
CA ASN A 427 -13.76 -14.42 -22.08
C ASN A 427 -12.65 -14.41 -23.14
N HIS A 428 -12.31 -13.23 -23.65
CA HIS A 428 -11.15 -13.07 -24.49
C HIS A 428 -9.87 -13.41 -23.70
N PRO A 429 -8.83 -14.01 -24.30
CA PRO A 429 -7.56 -14.31 -23.61
C PRO A 429 -6.96 -13.15 -22.81
N HIS A 430 -7.18 -11.90 -23.21
CA HIS A 430 -6.79 -10.71 -22.46
C HIS A 430 -7.37 -10.69 -21.02
N TYR A 431 -8.55 -11.25 -20.82
CA TYR A 431 -9.14 -11.42 -19.48
C TYR A 431 -8.19 -12.14 -18.51
N TRP A 432 -7.63 -13.25 -18.98
CA TRP A 432 -6.72 -14.06 -18.18
C TRP A 432 -5.36 -13.39 -18.00
N LEU A 433 -4.85 -12.75 -19.06
CA LEU A 433 -3.59 -12.00 -19.01
C LEU A 433 -3.68 -10.82 -18.03
N ASP A 434 -4.78 -10.07 -18.04
CA ASP A 434 -5.01 -8.99 -17.10
C ASP A 434 -5.12 -9.49 -15.66
N MET A 435 -5.80 -10.63 -15.44
CA MET A 435 -5.90 -11.25 -14.13
C MET A 435 -4.52 -11.65 -13.59
N ILE A 436 -3.68 -12.26 -14.43
CA ILE A 436 -2.31 -12.61 -14.02
C ILE A 436 -1.48 -11.35 -13.76
N ALA A 437 -1.55 -10.34 -14.64
CA ALA A 437 -0.80 -9.11 -14.52
C ALA A 437 -1.19 -8.26 -13.29
N ASP A 438 -2.43 -8.37 -12.80
CA ASP A 438 -2.86 -7.68 -11.58
C ASP A 438 -2.25 -8.30 -10.30
N ILE A 439 -1.84 -9.57 -10.38
CA ILE A 439 -1.22 -10.32 -9.28
C ILE A 439 0.31 -10.29 -9.39
N ALA A 440 0.83 -10.21 -10.61
CA ALA A 440 2.25 -10.17 -10.88
C ALA A 440 2.91 -8.96 -10.19
N ASP A 441 3.98 -9.20 -9.49
CA ASP A 441 4.85 -8.15 -8.95
C ASP A 441 5.81 -7.68 -10.05
N LYS A 442 5.93 -6.37 -10.23
CA LYS A 442 6.88 -5.80 -11.20
C LYS A 442 8.34 -6.17 -10.93
N SER A 443 8.66 -6.56 -9.71
CA SER A 443 9.99 -7.03 -9.31
C SER A 443 10.25 -8.51 -9.63
N GLU A 444 9.19 -9.29 -9.90
CA GLU A 444 9.25 -10.71 -10.29
C GLU A 444 8.40 -10.91 -11.52
N ARG A 445 8.99 -11.48 -12.57
CA ARG A 445 8.27 -11.78 -13.80
C ARG A 445 7.51 -13.09 -13.68
N SER A 446 6.27 -13.10 -14.15
CA SER A 446 5.49 -14.31 -14.35
C SER A 446 5.60 -14.74 -15.81
N ARG A 447 5.77 -16.04 -16.06
CA ARG A 447 5.83 -16.58 -17.42
C ARG A 447 4.47 -17.12 -17.85
N VAL A 448 4.06 -16.75 -19.05
CA VAL A 448 2.77 -17.14 -19.63
C VAL A 448 2.98 -17.76 -20.99
N LEU A 449 2.72 -19.06 -21.14
CA LEU A 449 2.66 -19.73 -22.42
C LEU A 449 1.21 -19.71 -22.93
N ILE A 450 0.96 -18.93 -23.96
CA ILE A 450 -0.35 -18.88 -24.63
C ILE A 450 -0.41 -20.02 -25.64
N VAL A 451 -1.40 -20.91 -25.47
CA VAL A 451 -1.59 -22.09 -26.28
C VAL A 451 -2.89 -22.00 -27.07
N GLN A 452 -2.79 -21.88 -28.39
CA GLN A 452 -3.94 -22.01 -29.29
C GLN A 452 -4.22 -23.48 -29.55
N ASN A 453 -5.34 -23.99 -29.07
CA ASN A 453 -5.81 -25.32 -29.46
C ASN A 453 -6.58 -25.21 -30.78
N ILE A 454 -5.97 -25.73 -31.85
CA ILE A 454 -6.46 -25.62 -33.24
C ILE A 454 -7.21 -26.92 -33.58
N PHE A 455 -8.45 -26.81 -34.04
CA PHE A 455 -9.20 -27.93 -34.62
C PHE A 455 -9.03 -27.96 -36.14
N GLU A 456 -9.55 -29.04 -36.78
CA GLU A 456 -9.44 -29.25 -38.23
C GLU A 456 -9.94 -28.01 -39.00
N ASN A 457 -9.09 -27.53 -39.98
CA ASN A 457 -9.33 -26.37 -40.86
C ASN A 457 -9.15 -24.96 -40.25
N GLN A 458 -8.64 -24.81 -39.06
CA GLN A 458 -8.33 -23.49 -38.48
C GLN A 458 -6.91 -23.04 -38.82
N LYS A 459 -6.72 -21.70 -38.88
CA LYS A 459 -5.42 -21.07 -39.02
C LYS A 459 -4.86 -20.65 -37.65
N GLU A 460 -3.55 -20.64 -37.56
CA GLU A 460 -2.88 -19.96 -36.45
C GLU A 460 -3.22 -18.47 -36.47
N ILE A 461 -3.53 -17.92 -35.31
CA ILE A 461 -3.85 -16.51 -35.13
C ILE A 461 -2.86 -15.92 -34.16
N HIS A 462 -2.20 -14.84 -34.54
CA HIS A 462 -1.45 -14.01 -33.63
C HIS A 462 -2.43 -13.22 -32.77
N LEU A 463 -2.55 -13.62 -31.51
CA LEU A 463 -3.53 -13.09 -30.59
C LEU A 463 -3.21 -11.67 -30.11
N LEU A 464 -1.92 -11.37 -29.93
CA LEU A 464 -1.41 -10.11 -29.41
C LEU A 464 -0.52 -9.43 -30.46
N SER A 465 -0.63 -8.12 -30.57
CA SER A 465 0.33 -7.28 -31.27
C SER A 465 1.64 -7.16 -30.48
N ASN A 466 2.72 -6.75 -31.15
CA ASN A 466 4.00 -6.49 -30.47
C ASN A 466 3.89 -5.39 -29.40
N GLU A 467 3.01 -4.40 -29.60
CA GLU A 467 2.77 -3.32 -28.66
C GLU A 467 2.08 -3.82 -27.39
N GLU A 468 1.10 -4.72 -27.52
CA GLU A 468 0.42 -5.36 -26.39
C GLU A 468 1.37 -6.27 -25.59
N ILE A 469 2.24 -7.03 -26.28
CA ILE A 469 3.27 -7.86 -25.63
C ILE A 469 4.22 -6.99 -24.81
N GLU A 470 4.64 -5.85 -25.38
CA GLU A 470 5.49 -4.89 -24.65
C GLU A 470 4.79 -4.28 -23.44
N ASP A 471 3.50 -3.98 -23.55
CA ASP A 471 2.70 -3.49 -22.41
C ASP A 471 2.59 -4.54 -21.30
N TYR A 472 2.25 -5.77 -21.62
CA TYR A 472 2.23 -6.86 -20.64
C TYR A 472 3.62 -7.13 -20.04
N SER A 473 4.69 -6.99 -20.81
CA SER A 473 6.06 -7.11 -20.30
C SER A 473 6.38 -6.01 -19.27
N LYS A 474 5.94 -4.75 -19.51
CA LYS A 474 6.05 -3.67 -18.52
C LYS A 474 5.21 -3.92 -17.26
N ARG A 475 4.15 -4.73 -17.39
CA ARG A 475 3.30 -5.17 -16.29
C ARG A 475 3.80 -6.43 -15.56
N GLY A 476 4.96 -6.98 -15.95
CA GLY A 476 5.61 -8.10 -15.30
C GLY A 476 5.30 -9.48 -15.90
N LEU A 477 4.80 -9.56 -17.14
CA LEU A 477 4.56 -10.83 -17.83
C LEU A 477 5.55 -11.07 -18.96
N ASP A 478 6.17 -12.25 -18.99
CA ASP A 478 6.90 -12.75 -20.14
C ASP A 478 6.03 -13.75 -20.90
N ILE A 479 5.70 -13.42 -22.16
CA ILE A 479 4.68 -14.14 -22.93
C ILE A 479 5.36 -14.90 -24.08
N SER A 480 5.07 -16.19 -24.18
CA SER A 480 5.43 -17.05 -25.29
C SER A 480 4.18 -17.68 -25.92
N PHE A 481 4.30 -18.19 -27.16
CA PHE A 481 3.16 -18.68 -27.93
C PHE A 481 3.42 -20.08 -28.47
N GLN A 482 2.39 -20.91 -28.44
CA GLN A 482 2.39 -22.25 -29.04
C GLN A 482 1.03 -22.58 -29.66
N SER A 483 1.01 -23.35 -30.72
CA SER A 483 -0.22 -23.91 -31.27
C SER A 483 -0.17 -25.44 -31.25
N VAL A 484 -1.33 -26.04 -30.94
CA VAL A 484 -1.47 -27.50 -30.82
C VAL A 484 -2.82 -27.94 -31.39
N ASN A 485 -2.92 -29.22 -31.78
CA ASN A 485 -4.23 -29.86 -31.90
C ASN A 485 -4.29 -31.00 -30.88
N ALA A 486 -5.01 -30.74 -29.77
CA ALA A 486 -5.08 -31.67 -28.65
C ALA A 486 -5.83 -32.96 -29.01
N LYS A 487 -6.75 -32.95 -30.03
CA LYS A 487 -7.52 -34.10 -30.46
C LYS A 487 -6.69 -35.13 -31.24
N ILE A 488 -5.89 -34.67 -32.17
CA ILE A 488 -5.09 -35.57 -33.04
C ILE A 488 -3.61 -35.65 -32.66
N GLY A 489 -3.23 -34.94 -31.59
CA GLY A 489 -1.86 -34.95 -31.03
C GLY A 489 -0.84 -34.16 -31.84
N THR A 490 -1.27 -33.29 -32.78
CA THR A 490 -0.35 -32.51 -33.60
C THR A 490 0.39 -31.47 -32.73
N ARG A 491 1.75 -31.43 -32.82
CA ARG A 491 2.63 -30.52 -32.06
C ARG A 491 2.64 -30.73 -30.54
N ILE A 492 2.08 -31.82 -30.03
CA ILE A 492 2.12 -32.13 -28.58
C ILE A 492 3.57 -32.27 -28.09
N LYS A 493 4.47 -32.89 -28.87
CA LYS A 493 5.88 -32.98 -28.48
C LYS A 493 6.50 -31.60 -28.35
N GLN A 494 6.23 -30.70 -29.28
CA GLN A 494 6.74 -29.31 -29.22
C GLN A 494 6.16 -28.55 -28.00
N PHE A 495 4.87 -28.71 -27.71
CA PHE A 495 4.22 -28.15 -26.57
C PHE A 495 4.85 -28.61 -25.25
N LYS A 496 5.15 -29.91 -25.10
CA LYS A 496 5.88 -30.44 -23.94
C LYS A 496 7.24 -29.79 -23.78
N LEU A 497 8.01 -29.69 -24.86
CA LEU A 497 9.34 -29.04 -24.86
C LEU A 497 9.23 -27.55 -24.47
N SER A 498 8.22 -26.83 -24.98
CA SER A 498 8.03 -25.44 -24.61
C SER A 498 7.71 -25.26 -23.10
N ILE A 499 6.94 -26.17 -22.51
CA ILE A 499 6.69 -26.13 -21.04
C ILE A 499 7.97 -26.43 -20.28
N GLU A 500 8.75 -27.42 -20.72
CA GLU A 500 10.03 -27.77 -20.07
C GLU A 500 11.05 -26.62 -20.15
N GLU A 501 11.12 -25.94 -21.30
CA GLU A 501 11.98 -24.77 -21.51
C GLU A 501 11.54 -23.58 -20.62
N GLU A 502 10.26 -23.25 -20.62
CA GLU A 502 9.74 -22.16 -19.78
C GLU A 502 9.86 -22.45 -18.28
N ALA A 503 9.68 -23.71 -17.88
CA ALA A 503 9.91 -24.18 -16.53
C ALA A 503 11.38 -24.03 -16.10
N GLU A 504 12.32 -24.43 -16.97
CA GLU A 504 13.76 -24.29 -16.72
C GLU A 504 14.19 -22.82 -16.64
N ASN A 505 13.68 -21.98 -17.53
CA ASN A 505 13.92 -20.55 -17.52
C ASN A 505 13.41 -19.91 -16.20
N LEU A 506 12.20 -20.27 -15.76
CA LEU A 506 11.61 -19.74 -14.53
C LEU A 506 12.42 -20.15 -13.29
N ILE A 507 12.91 -21.39 -13.22
CA ILE A 507 13.77 -21.87 -12.13
C ILE A 507 15.13 -21.15 -12.16
N ASN A 508 15.75 -21.02 -13.33
CA ASN A 508 17.06 -20.38 -13.46
C ASN A 508 17.03 -18.88 -13.12
N GLU A 509 15.91 -18.21 -13.39
CA GLU A 509 15.72 -16.81 -13.00
C GLU A 509 15.51 -16.63 -11.50
N ASN A 510 14.89 -17.64 -10.85
CA ASN A 510 14.48 -17.59 -9.46
C ASN A 510 15.11 -18.76 -8.67
N VAL A 511 16.43 -18.93 -8.78
CA VAL A 511 17.13 -19.99 -8.05
C VAL A 511 17.00 -19.79 -6.54
N GLU A 512 16.48 -20.78 -5.84
CA GLU A 512 16.45 -20.86 -4.39
C GLU A 512 17.26 -22.03 -3.87
N GLU A 513 18.07 -21.77 -2.86
CA GLU A 513 18.78 -22.82 -2.11
C GLU A 513 18.04 -23.05 -0.80
N LEU A 514 17.55 -24.25 -0.57
CA LEU A 514 16.84 -24.62 0.65
C LEU A 514 17.73 -25.45 1.57
N PRO A 515 17.66 -25.25 2.89
CA PRO A 515 18.23 -26.19 3.85
C PRO A 515 17.55 -27.57 3.73
N GLU A 516 18.28 -28.62 3.95
CA GLU A 516 17.74 -29.98 4.01
C GLU A 516 16.59 -30.11 5.03
N THR A 517 16.63 -29.34 6.13
CA THR A 517 15.56 -29.28 7.14
C THR A 517 14.20 -28.91 6.52
N TRP A 518 14.16 -27.93 5.62
CA TRP A 518 12.94 -27.52 4.92
C TRP A 518 12.43 -28.59 3.95
N ILE A 519 13.33 -29.30 3.30
CA ILE A 519 12.98 -30.42 2.41
C ILE A 519 12.37 -31.57 3.26
N ASN A 520 12.95 -31.87 4.40
CA ASN A 520 12.44 -32.89 5.30
C ASN A 520 11.04 -32.54 5.84
N ILE A 521 10.80 -31.25 6.19
CA ILE A 521 9.45 -30.79 6.61
C ILE A 521 8.46 -30.97 5.45
N ARG A 522 8.83 -30.54 4.22
CA ARG A 522 8.00 -30.75 3.03
C ARG A 522 7.67 -32.21 2.80
N THR A 523 8.65 -33.10 2.93
CA THR A 523 8.47 -34.55 2.77
C THR A 523 7.49 -35.10 3.80
N ARG A 524 7.63 -34.72 5.09
CA ARG A 524 6.70 -35.14 6.15
C ARG A 524 5.27 -34.66 5.90
N VAL A 525 5.11 -33.43 5.41
CA VAL A 525 3.79 -32.86 5.02
C VAL A 525 3.19 -33.66 3.86
N ALA A 526 4.01 -34.02 2.86
CA ALA A 526 3.57 -34.83 1.73
C ALA A 526 3.16 -36.27 2.16
N GLU A 527 3.92 -36.90 3.03
CA GLU A 527 3.58 -38.22 3.62
C GLU A 527 2.22 -38.18 4.34
N LEU A 528 1.96 -37.13 5.13
CA LEU A 528 0.68 -36.97 5.81
C LEU A 528 -0.47 -36.82 4.81
N ARG A 529 -0.27 -36.10 3.70
CA ARG A 529 -1.25 -35.96 2.62
C ARG A 529 -1.49 -37.30 1.92
N GLU A 530 -0.44 -38.07 1.61
CA GLU A 530 -0.56 -39.40 1.03
C GLU A 530 -1.30 -40.40 1.96
N ALA A 531 -1.11 -40.24 3.26
CA ALA A 531 -1.88 -40.96 4.29
C ALA A 531 -3.34 -40.50 4.41
N LYS A 532 -3.81 -39.61 3.49
CA LYS A 532 -5.16 -39.06 3.40
C LYS A 532 -5.57 -38.19 4.59
N ASN A 533 -4.64 -37.59 5.31
CA ASN A 533 -4.95 -36.54 6.26
C ASN A 533 -5.38 -35.27 5.49
N LYS A 534 -6.56 -34.77 5.82
CA LYS A 534 -7.13 -33.58 5.17
C LYS A 534 -6.54 -32.28 5.74
N THR A 535 -6.27 -32.29 7.04
CA THR A 535 -5.77 -31.13 7.80
C THR A 535 -4.69 -31.54 8.79
N LEU A 536 -3.94 -30.55 9.26
CA LEU A 536 -2.92 -30.66 10.29
C LEU A 536 -3.06 -29.43 11.22
N ASN A 537 -2.98 -29.65 12.53
CA ASN A 537 -2.94 -28.53 13.47
C ASN A 537 -1.62 -27.76 13.36
N VAL A 538 -1.63 -26.46 13.62
CA VAL A 538 -0.40 -25.65 13.66
C VAL A 538 0.58 -26.14 14.74
N SER A 539 0.07 -26.63 15.90
CA SER A 539 0.89 -27.23 16.95
C SER A 539 1.63 -28.48 16.49
N ASP A 540 0.93 -29.35 15.73
CA ASP A 540 1.52 -30.59 15.21
C ASP A 540 2.54 -30.30 14.12
N PHE A 541 2.27 -29.26 13.28
CA PHE A 541 3.25 -28.76 12.31
C PHE A 541 4.50 -28.21 13.01
N GLN A 542 4.32 -27.44 14.10
CA GLN A 542 5.46 -26.94 14.88
C GLN A 542 6.28 -28.09 15.44
N GLN A 543 5.65 -29.16 15.94
CA GLN A 543 6.35 -30.34 16.38
C GLN A 543 7.16 -31.02 15.26
N ILE A 544 6.59 -31.11 14.03
CA ILE A 544 7.32 -31.62 12.86
C ILE A 544 8.55 -30.74 12.57
N CYS A 545 8.42 -29.43 12.66
CA CYS A 545 9.53 -28.51 12.49
C CYS A 545 10.63 -28.73 13.54
N GLU A 546 10.27 -28.94 14.81
CA GLU A 546 11.21 -29.25 15.90
C GLU A 546 11.92 -30.60 15.67
N GLU A 547 11.19 -31.65 15.27
CA GLU A 547 11.75 -32.95 14.91
C GLU A 547 12.75 -32.87 13.75
N CYS A 548 12.45 -32.02 12.74
CA CYS A 548 13.35 -31.74 11.62
C CYS A 548 14.49 -30.77 11.97
N LYS A 549 14.57 -30.28 13.23
CA LYS A 549 15.59 -29.34 13.72
C LYS A 549 15.58 -27.98 13.00
N LEU A 550 14.40 -27.48 12.67
CA LEU A 550 14.22 -26.13 12.13
C LEU A 550 14.73 -25.09 13.14
N THR A 551 15.52 -24.11 12.68
CA THR A 551 16.01 -23.01 13.54
C THR A 551 15.39 -21.66 13.16
N THR A 552 14.84 -21.55 11.96
CA THR A 552 13.98 -20.40 11.55
C THR A 552 12.60 -20.48 12.19
N ASP A 553 11.83 -19.40 12.20
CA ASP A 553 10.45 -19.44 12.68
C ASP A 553 9.61 -20.40 11.82
N PHE A 554 8.89 -21.33 12.46
CA PHE A 554 8.04 -22.30 11.75
C PHE A 554 6.99 -21.62 10.86
N LYS A 555 6.56 -20.39 11.20
CA LYS A 555 5.61 -19.62 10.39
C LYS A 555 6.15 -19.30 9.01
N ILE A 556 7.45 -19.01 8.91
CA ILE A 556 8.11 -18.73 7.63
C ILE A 556 8.11 -19.98 6.76
N ALA A 557 8.46 -21.12 7.33
CA ALA A 557 8.40 -22.40 6.63
C ALA A 557 6.95 -22.72 6.18
N LEU A 558 5.96 -22.39 7.01
CA LEU A 558 4.55 -22.60 6.69
C LEU A 558 4.06 -21.64 5.57
N ASP A 559 4.45 -20.37 5.63
CA ASP A 559 4.15 -19.39 4.57
C ASP A 559 4.82 -19.77 3.26
N TYR A 560 6.05 -20.29 3.33
CA TYR A 560 6.75 -20.84 2.16
C TYR A 560 5.97 -22.01 1.53
N LEU A 561 5.54 -23.00 2.33
CA LEU A 561 4.74 -24.14 1.84
C LEU A 561 3.39 -23.69 1.26
N HIS A 562 2.77 -22.67 1.85
CA HIS A 562 1.54 -22.08 1.32
C HIS A 562 1.77 -21.43 -0.05
N ASN A 563 2.80 -20.58 -0.17
CA ASN A 563 3.13 -19.90 -1.43
C ASN A 563 3.61 -20.88 -2.52
N ALA A 564 4.30 -21.95 -2.14
CA ALA A 564 4.66 -23.05 -3.03
C ALA A 564 3.45 -23.87 -3.50
N GLY A 565 2.26 -23.66 -2.88
CA GLY A 565 1.06 -24.43 -3.20
C GLY A 565 1.03 -25.85 -2.64
N GLU A 566 1.82 -26.13 -1.61
CA GLU A 566 1.85 -27.44 -0.95
C GLU A 566 0.71 -27.58 0.09
N VAL A 567 0.35 -26.48 0.75
CA VAL A 567 -0.71 -26.42 1.76
C VAL A 567 -1.52 -25.14 1.61
N PHE A 568 -2.73 -25.08 2.24
CA PHE A 568 -3.38 -23.80 2.48
C PHE A 568 -3.31 -23.44 3.95
N TYR A 569 -2.81 -22.26 4.24
CA TYR A 569 -2.75 -21.68 5.57
C TYR A 569 -2.99 -20.17 5.52
N TYR A 570 -3.82 -19.68 6.42
CA TYR A 570 -3.99 -18.24 6.68
C TYR A 570 -4.01 -18.06 8.20
N ALA A 571 -3.10 -17.28 8.72
CA ALA A 571 -2.97 -17.01 10.14
C ALA A 571 -4.30 -16.53 10.76
N ASN A 572 -4.68 -17.14 11.87
CA ASN A 572 -5.90 -16.85 12.64
C ASN A 572 -7.24 -17.08 11.90
N LYS A 573 -7.25 -17.79 10.75
CA LYS A 573 -8.47 -18.02 9.98
C LYS A 573 -8.81 -19.48 10.01
N PHE A 574 -8.50 -20.47 9.92
CA PHE A 574 -8.99 -21.85 9.87
C PHE A 574 -8.96 -22.55 11.25
N ASN A 575 -9.28 -21.86 12.32
CA ASN A 575 -9.17 -22.43 13.69
C ASN A 575 -7.77 -23.03 13.95
N ASN A 576 -6.71 -22.37 13.45
CA ASN A 576 -5.33 -22.85 13.51
C ASN A 576 -5.11 -24.20 12.80
N GLN A 577 -5.91 -24.52 11.78
CA GLN A 577 -5.72 -25.68 10.92
C GLN A 577 -4.95 -25.32 9.65
N ILE A 578 -4.10 -26.19 9.22
CA ILE A 578 -3.41 -26.20 7.91
C ILE A 578 -4.14 -27.21 7.05
N ILE A 579 -4.56 -26.80 5.86
CA ILE A 579 -5.24 -27.70 4.91
C ILE A 579 -4.16 -28.40 4.08
N LEU A 580 -4.07 -29.71 4.20
CA LEU A 580 -3.15 -30.56 3.44
C LEU A 580 -3.77 -31.00 2.12
N ASP A 581 -5.06 -31.39 2.14
CA ASP A 581 -5.81 -31.80 0.96
C ASP A 581 -6.57 -30.59 0.37
N GLN A 582 -5.94 -29.97 -0.61
CA GLN A 582 -6.48 -28.77 -1.24
C GLN A 582 -7.66 -29.09 -2.16
N GLU A 583 -7.64 -30.25 -2.85
CA GLU A 583 -8.75 -30.70 -3.68
C GLU A 583 -10.02 -30.86 -2.84
N TRP A 584 -9.93 -31.50 -1.67
CA TRP A 584 -11.04 -31.65 -0.72
C TRP A 584 -11.65 -30.31 -0.27
N ALA A 585 -10.81 -29.33 0.08
CA ALA A 585 -11.30 -28.03 0.52
C ALA A 585 -12.00 -27.27 -0.61
N LEU A 586 -11.49 -27.39 -1.83
CA LEU A 586 -12.07 -26.76 -3.02
C LEU A 586 -13.33 -27.46 -3.49
N GLU A 587 -13.40 -28.78 -3.40
CA GLU A 587 -14.61 -29.53 -3.68
C GLU A 587 -15.80 -29.07 -2.83
N ALA A 588 -15.56 -28.70 -1.57
CA ALA A 588 -16.60 -28.15 -0.71
C ALA A 588 -17.11 -26.79 -1.22
N VAL A 589 -16.20 -25.91 -1.69
CA VAL A 589 -16.60 -24.63 -2.31
C VAL A 589 -17.40 -24.88 -3.59
N TYR A 590 -16.89 -25.73 -4.47
CA TYR A 590 -17.52 -26.01 -5.74
C TYR A 590 -18.86 -26.74 -5.58
N ALA A 591 -19.05 -27.50 -4.51
CA ALA A 591 -20.36 -28.12 -4.21
C ALA A 591 -21.47 -27.08 -4.04
N VAL A 592 -21.13 -25.93 -3.42
CA VAL A 592 -22.07 -24.82 -3.22
C VAL A 592 -22.28 -24.00 -4.49
N LEU A 593 -21.27 -23.89 -5.35
CA LEU A 593 -21.30 -23.09 -6.58
C LEU A 593 -21.96 -23.80 -7.78
N LYS A 594 -22.52 -24.99 -7.62
CA LYS A 594 -23.20 -25.73 -8.70
C LYS A 594 -24.47 -25.04 -9.20
N LYS A 595 -24.78 -25.20 -10.50
CA LYS A 595 -25.90 -24.56 -11.19
C LYS A 595 -27.26 -24.86 -10.52
N ASP A 596 -27.51 -26.09 -10.10
CA ASP A 596 -28.74 -26.49 -9.41
C ASP A 596 -28.91 -25.76 -8.06
N LYS A 597 -27.82 -25.43 -7.37
CA LYS A 597 -27.86 -24.68 -6.13
C LYS A 597 -28.14 -23.20 -6.39
N VAL A 598 -27.65 -22.63 -7.52
CA VAL A 598 -27.99 -21.27 -7.96
C VAL A 598 -29.48 -21.09 -8.12
N GLU A 599 -30.13 -22.01 -8.85
CA GLU A 599 -31.59 -21.96 -9.13
C GLU A 599 -32.40 -22.10 -7.84
N ARG A 600 -31.97 -22.95 -6.91
CA ARG A 600 -32.69 -23.24 -5.66
C ARG A 600 -32.54 -22.14 -4.61
N PHE A 601 -31.33 -21.64 -4.37
CA PHE A 601 -31.04 -20.79 -3.22
C PHE A 601 -30.91 -19.31 -3.59
N LYS A 602 -30.79 -18.98 -4.88
CA LYS A 602 -30.66 -17.60 -5.38
C LYS A 602 -29.57 -16.81 -4.67
N GLY A 603 -28.46 -17.47 -4.28
CA GLY A 603 -27.31 -16.88 -3.63
C GLY A 603 -27.41 -16.66 -2.12
N GLU A 604 -28.54 -16.97 -1.48
CA GLU A 604 -28.74 -16.84 -0.04
C GLU A 604 -28.86 -18.24 0.60
N PHE A 605 -28.06 -18.49 1.64
CA PHE A 605 -27.94 -19.77 2.32
C PHE A 605 -28.07 -19.61 3.83
N THR A 606 -28.72 -20.56 4.49
CA THR A 606 -28.58 -20.76 5.93
C THR A 606 -27.38 -21.66 6.21
N LEU A 607 -26.93 -21.74 7.46
CA LEU A 607 -25.89 -22.68 7.87
C LEU A 607 -26.31 -24.13 7.58
N GLU A 608 -27.58 -24.45 7.84
CA GLU A 608 -28.14 -25.77 7.60
C GLU A 608 -28.13 -26.12 6.09
N ASP A 609 -28.45 -25.17 5.21
CA ASP A 609 -28.39 -25.39 3.76
C ASP A 609 -26.97 -25.77 3.32
N LEU A 610 -25.97 -25.04 3.80
CA LEU A 610 -24.57 -25.32 3.47
C LEU A 610 -24.13 -26.70 3.99
N ILE A 611 -24.46 -27.02 5.26
CA ILE A 611 -24.19 -28.34 5.83
C ILE A 611 -24.84 -29.45 5.00
N ASN A 612 -26.07 -29.29 4.61
CA ASN A 612 -26.79 -30.30 3.80
C ASN A 612 -26.13 -30.49 2.44
N ILE A 613 -25.70 -29.39 1.77
CA ILE A 613 -24.99 -29.47 0.49
C ILE A 613 -23.67 -30.26 0.65
N TRP A 614 -22.91 -29.99 1.72
CA TRP A 614 -21.66 -30.70 1.96
C TRP A 614 -21.84 -32.16 2.35
N LYS A 615 -22.92 -32.46 3.09
CA LYS A 615 -23.31 -33.86 3.44
C LYS A 615 -23.75 -34.68 2.22
N GLU A 616 -24.30 -34.08 1.17
CA GLU A 616 -24.58 -34.77 -0.09
C GLU A 616 -23.37 -35.48 -0.69
N LYS A 617 -22.16 -34.93 -0.48
CA LYS A 617 -20.92 -35.50 -0.96
C LYS A 617 -20.13 -36.29 0.12
N ASN A 618 -20.24 -35.88 1.38
CA ASN A 618 -19.53 -36.49 2.51
C ASN A 618 -20.52 -36.76 3.65
N HIS A 619 -21.06 -37.99 3.69
CA HIS A 619 -22.06 -38.38 4.69
C HIS A 619 -21.56 -38.31 6.12
N ASP A 620 -20.22 -38.43 6.34
CA ASP A 620 -19.57 -38.42 7.65
C ASP A 620 -18.93 -37.05 7.98
N LEU A 621 -19.50 -35.95 7.45
CA LEU A 621 -19.03 -34.58 7.64
C LEU A 621 -18.98 -34.22 9.14
N ARG A 622 -17.80 -33.89 9.63
CA ARG A 622 -17.58 -33.50 11.04
C ARG A 622 -17.81 -32.01 11.24
N GLU A 623 -18.20 -31.60 12.41
CA GLU A 623 -18.46 -30.19 12.76
C GLU A 623 -17.21 -29.30 12.53
N GLU A 624 -16.01 -29.83 12.81
CA GLU A 624 -14.73 -29.14 12.57
C GLU A 624 -14.52 -28.84 11.06
N GLU A 625 -14.90 -29.77 10.17
CA GLU A 625 -14.79 -29.61 8.72
C GLU A 625 -15.74 -28.52 8.21
N VAL A 626 -16.95 -28.44 8.79
CA VAL A 626 -17.91 -27.34 8.51
C VAL A 626 -17.27 -25.99 8.84
N GLY A 627 -16.63 -25.87 10.00
CA GLY A 627 -15.92 -24.67 10.42
C GLY A 627 -14.81 -24.27 9.45
N ILE A 628 -14.04 -25.24 8.93
CA ILE A 628 -12.98 -25.00 7.94
C ILE A 628 -13.55 -24.47 6.63
N PHE A 629 -14.60 -25.11 6.10
CA PHE A 629 -15.23 -24.70 4.83
C PHE A 629 -15.84 -23.30 4.92
N LEU A 630 -16.56 -23.00 6.02
CA LEU A 630 -17.11 -21.67 6.27
C LEU A 630 -16.01 -20.61 6.33
N ASN A 631 -14.98 -20.84 7.13
CA ASN A 631 -13.88 -19.92 7.28
C ASN A 631 -13.10 -19.75 5.97
N PHE A 632 -12.94 -20.81 5.17
CA PHE A 632 -12.31 -20.73 3.87
C PHE A 632 -13.11 -19.81 2.94
N MET A 633 -14.41 -19.97 2.83
CA MET A 633 -15.25 -19.16 1.95
C MET A 633 -15.36 -17.70 2.42
N LEU A 634 -15.49 -17.45 3.73
CA LEU A 634 -15.55 -16.11 4.31
C LEU A 634 -14.22 -15.36 4.16
N SER A 635 -13.11 -16.00 4.51
CA SER A 635 -11.77 -15.40 4.49
C SER A 635 -11.30 -15.04 3.08
N ASN A 636 -11.72 -15.84 2.11
CA ASN A 636 -11.39 -15.64 0.70
C ASN A 636 -12.40 -14.77 -0.05
N GLN A 637 -13.32 -14.12 0.66
CA GLN A 637 -14.32 -13.24 0.06
C GLN A 637 -15.14 -13.94 -1.06
N ILE A 638 -15.47 -15.21 -0.85
CA ILE A 638 -16.39 -15.94 -1.72
C ILE A 638 -17.83 -15.70 -1.25
N MET A 639 -18.02 -15.60 0.08
CA MET A 639 -19.30 -15.29 0.70
C MET A 639 -19.13 -14.31 1.86
N PHE A 640 -20.24 -13.77 2.35
CA PHE A 640 -20.29 -12.97 3.59
C PHE A 640 -21.50 -13.33 4.43
N SER A 641 -21.43 -13.01 5.74
CA SER A 641 -22.56 -13.17 6.65
C SER A 641 -23.39 -11.90 6.73
N THR A 642 -24.68 -12.02 6.75
CA THR A 642 -25.61 -10.87 6.87
C THR A 642 -25.95 -10.51 8.33
N ASN A 643 -25.51 -11.29 9.31
CA ASN A 643 -25.74 -11.07 10.74
C ASN A 643 -24.40 -10.70 11.42
N GLU A 644 -24.43 -9.69 12.30
CA GLU A 644 -23.23 -9.16 12.99
C GLU A 644 -22.78 -10.00 14.21
N SER A 645 -23.48 -11.08 14.59
CA SER A 645 -23.12 -11.87 15.78
C SER A 645 -21.87 -12.72 15.52
N ASN A 646 -20.88 -12.58 16.41
CA ASN A 646 -19.63 -13.38 16.41
C ASN A 646 -19.83 -14.85 16.81
N TYR A 647 -21.05 -15.27 17.15
CA TYR A 647 -21.38 -16.64 17.51
C TYR A 647 -22.01 -17.37 16.33
N ILE A 648 -21.70 -18.65 16.20
CA ILE A 648 -22.36 -19.56 15.25
C ILE A 648 -23.78 -19.76 15.77
N ASP A 649 -24.72 -19.02 15.20
CA ASP A 649 -26.16 -19.15 15.45
C ASP A 649 -26.74 -19.91 14.26
N ASP A 650 -27.61 -20.90 14.52
CA ASP A 650 -28.29 -21.73 13.51
C ASP A 650 -29.09 -20.88 12.49
N ASN A 651 -29.49 -19.68 12.87
CA ASN A 651 -30.18 -18.71 12.00
C ASN A 651 -29.24 -17.79 11.17
N ARG A 652 -27.93 -18.02 11.20
CA ARG A 652 -26.96 -17.23 10.45
C ARG A 652 -27.16 -17.40 8.95
N LYS A 653 -27.37 -16.28 8.25
CA LYS A 653 -27.51 -16.26 6.78
C LYS A 653 -26.22 -15.84 6.10
N PHE A 654 -25.91 -16.53 5.03
CA PHE A 654 -24.75 -16.29 4.19
C PHE A 654 -25.19 -15.91 2.79
N VAL A 655 -24.44 -15.03 2.14
CA VAL A 655 -24.70 -14.60 0.77
C VAL A 655 -23.44 -14.82 -0.06
N ILE A 656 -23.64 -15.42 -1.23
CA ILE A 656 -22.62 -15.63 -2.25
C ILE A 656 -22.98 -14.72 -3.43
N PRO A 657 -22.30 -13.58 -3.63
CA PRO A 657 -22.68 -12.59 -4.64
C PRO A 657 -22.76 -13.16 -6.07
N GLN A 658 -21.87 -14.07 -6.39
CA GLN A 658 -21.79 -14.73 -7.68
C GLN A 658 -23.04 -15.52 -8.06
N LEU A 659 -23.79 -16.00 -7.05
CA LEU A 659 -25.00 -16.83 -7.22
C LEU A 659 -26.31 -16.03 -7.10
N LEU A 660 -26.21 -14.72 -6.86
CA LEU A 660 -27.38 -13.84 -6.78
C LEU A 660 -28.09 -13.74 -8.13
N PRO A 661 -29.42 -13.43 -8.13
CA PRO A 661 -30.14 -13.16 -9.35
C PRO A 661 -29.54 -12.03 -10.17
N GLU A 662 -29.55 -12.11 -11.48
CA GLU A 662 -29.07 -11.06 -12.39
C GLU A 662 -30.05 -9.90 -12.52
N GLU A 663 -31.34 -10.16 -12.27
CA GLU A 663 -32.42 -9.20 -12.44
C GLU A 663 -32.26 -8.00 -11.50
N PHE A 664 -32.41 -6.80 -12.08
CA PHE A 664 -32.39 -5.55 -11.31
C PHE A 664 -33.63 -5.50 -10.38
N PRO A 665 -33.49 -5.14 -9.10
CA PRO A 665 -34.61 -5.10 -8.15
C PRO A 665 -35.68 -4.08 -8.58
N PHE A 666 -36.84 -4.55 -8.91
CA PHE A 666 -38.00 -3.76 -9.37
C PHE A 666 -38.31 -2.56 -8.46
N GLN A 667 -38.12 -2.71 -7.15
CA GLN A 667 -38.35 -1.63 -6.18
C GLN A 667 -37.43 -0.41 -6.37
N LEU A 668 -36.31 -0.58 -7.05
CA LEU A 668 -35.33 0.49 -7.30
C LEU A 668 -35.57 1.24 -8.62
N GLU A 669 -36.42 0.75 -9.50
CA GLU A 669 -36.69 1.37 -10.81
C GLU A 669 -37.20 2.81 -10.68
N ALA A 670 -38.08 3.05 -9.68
CA ALA A 670 -38.61 4.38 -9.41
C ALA A 670 -37.53 5.41 -8.99
N LEU A 671 -36.41 4.94 -8.45
CA LEU A 671 -35.29 5.81 -8.04
C LEU A 671 -34.42 6.22 -9.22
N LYS A 672 -34.25 5.35 -10.25
CA LYS A 672 -33.44 5.65 -11.44
C LYS A 672 -33.96 6.82 -12.29
N ASN A 673 -35.23 7.17 -12.16
CA ASN A 673 -35.85 8.25 -12.93
C ASN A 673 -35.84 9.61 -12.21
N ASN A 674 -35.11 9.73 -11.10
CA ASN A 674 -35.04 10.96 -10.33
C ASN A 674 -34.07 11.96 -10.98
N SER A 675 -34.58 13.10 -11.44
CA SER A 675 -33.81 14.15 -12.12
C SER A 675 -32.76 14.85 -11.23
N SER A 676 -32.82 14.65 -9.92
CA SER A 676 -31.89 15.27 -8.95
C SER A 676 -30.72 14.34 -8.55
N SER A 677 -30.64 13.15 -9.12
CA SER A 677 -29.56 12.20 -8.83
C SER A 677 -28.21 12.64 -9.41
N LEU A 678 -27.13 12.31 -8.69
CA LEU A 678 -25.76 12.45 -9.18
C LEU A 678 -25.37 11.13 -9.87
N LYS A 679 -25.11 11.20 -11.17
CA LYS A 679 -24.71 10.01 -11.94
C LYS A 679 -23.22 10.06 -12.25
N HIS A 680 -22.53 8.95 -11.94
CA HIS A 680 -21.12 8.76 -12.17
C HIS A 680 -20.89 7.39 -12.81
N ARG A 681 -19.83 7.28 -13.63
CA ARG A 681 -19.47 6.05 -14.34
C ARG A 681 -17.98 5.80 -14.20
N ILE A 682 -17.62 4.54 -13.97
CA ILE A 682 -16.25 4.06 -14.00
C ILE A 682 -16.13 3.05 -15.12
N GLU A 683 -15.24 3.31 -16.07
CA GLU A 683 -14.91 2.41 -17.17
C GLU A 683 -13.49 1.92 -16.99
N TYR A 684 -13.34 0.64 -16.72
CA TYR A 684 -12.05 -0.02 -16.74
C TYR A 684 -11.74 -0.49 -18.15
N GLU A 685 -10.49 -0.44 -18.57
CA GLU A 685 -10.02 -1.01 -19.82
C GLU A 685 -10.48 -2.46 -19.95
N PHE A 686 -10.49 -3.18 -18.83
CA PHE A 686 -11.09 -4.48 -18.68
C PHE A 686 -11.77 -4.62 -17.31
N LEU A 687 -13.09 -4.85 -17.27
CA LEU A 687 -13.83 -5.02 -16.03
C LEU A 687 -13.97 -6.49 -15.65
N HIS A 688 -13.18 -6.93 -14.66
CA HIS A 688 -13.34 -8.25 -14.04
C HIS A 688 -14.67 -8.34 -13.26
N ARG A 689 -15.36 -9.45 -13.37
CA ARG A 689 -16.60 -9.69 -12.60
C ARG A 689 -16.38 -9.65 -11.10
N ASP A 690 -15.25 -10.14 -10.61
CA ASP A 690 -14.94 -10.16 -9.19
C ASP A 690 -14.91 -8.77 -8.55
N ILE A 691 -14.75 -7.72 -9.33
CA ILE A 691 -14.73 -6.34 -8.81
C ILE A 691 -16.06 -5.99 -8.15
N ILE A 692 -17.19 -6.28 -8.82
CA ILE A 692 -18.52 -6.01 -8.25
C ILE A 692 -18.85 -6.97 -7.11
N GLU A 693 -18.47 -8.24 -7.22
CA GLU A 693 -18.67 -9.24 -6.18
C GLU A 693 -17.96 -8.83 -4.87
N ARG A 694 -16.69 -8.43 -4.97
CA ARG A 694 -15.92 -7.92 -3.84
C ARG A 694 -16.49 -6.60 -3.29
N PHE A 695 -16.96 -5.74 -4.17
CA PHE A 695 -17.60 -4.50 -3.75
C PHE A 695 -18.86 -4.78 -2.93
N ILE A 696 -19.71 -5.71 -3.38
CA ILE A 696 -20.90 -6.15 -2.63
C ILE A 696 -20.50 -6.66 -1.25
N ILE A 697 -19.49 -7.55 -1.17
CA ILE A 697 -19.02 -8.12 0.11
C ILE A 697 -18.56 -7.02 1.07
N ARG A 698 -17.74 -6.07 0.58
CA ARG A 698 -17.18 -4.99 1.39
C ARG A 698 -18.20 -3.97 1.85
N THR A 699 -19.27 -3.78 1.08
CA THR A 699 -20.31 -2.77 1.35
C THR A 699 -21.62 -3.37 1.89
N ALA A 700 -21.69 -4.68 2.07
CA ALA A 700 -22.88 -5.40 2.51
C ALA A 700 -23.52 -4.83 3.80
N GLN A 701 -22.69 -4.40 4.76
CA GLN A 701 -23.14 -3.77 6.01
C GLN A 701 -23.89 -2.43 5.78
N PHE A 702 -23.65 -1.75 4.66
CA PHE A 702 -24.34 -0.51 4.29
C PHE A 702 -25.55 -0.75 3.39
N SER A 703 -25.84 -2.01 3.03
CA SER A 703 -26.92 -2.35 2.13
C SER A 703 -28.29 -2.04 2.73
N VAL A 704 -29.12 -1.35 1.98
CA VAL A 704 -30.50 -1.02 2.40
C VAL A 704 -31.38 -2.27 2.30
N LYS A 705 -31.93 -2.71 3.41
CA LYS A 705 -32.81 -3.90 3.50
C LYS A 705 -32.19 -5.14 2.82
N LYS A 706 -30.86 -5.26 2.84
CA LYS A 706 -30.12 -6.36 2.19
C LYS A 706 -30.43 -6.46 0.68
N THR A 707 -30.54 -5.30 0.00
CA THR A 707 -30.83 -5.26 -1.44
C THR A 707 -29.53 -5.30 -2.22
N PHE A 708 -29.21 -6.46 -2.73
CA PHE A 708 -28.08 -6.73 -3.64
C PHE A 708 -28.54 -7.77 -4.68
N TRP A 709 -27.92 -7.68 -5.86
CA TRP A 709 -28.11 -8.62 -6.97
C TRP A 709 -26.77 -8.90 -7.63
N LYS A 710 -26.67 -9.88 -8.50
CA LYS A 710 -25.41 -10.34 -9.09
C LYS A 710 -24.54 -9.20 -9.66
N ASN A 711 -25.17 -8.19 -10.26
CA ASN A 711 -24.52 -7.09 -10.94
C ASN A 711 -24.49 -5.78 -10.12
N GLY A 712 -24.95 -5.79 -8.86
CA GLY A 712 -24.97 -4.54 -8.11
C GLY A 712 -25.50 -4.59 -6.69
N VAL A 713 -25.55 -3.41 -6.08
CA VAL A 713 -25.99 -3.22 -4.68
C VAL A 713 -26.61 -1.86 -4.47
N PHE A 714 -27.58 -1.79 -3.55
CA PHE A 714 -28.17 -0.56 -3.07
C PHE A 714 -27.71 -0.27 -1.64
N ILE A 715 -26.98 0.82 -1.44
CA ILE A 715 -26.36 1.17 -0.15
C ILE A 715 -26.87 2.51 0.38
N LYS A 716 -26.75 2.67 1.71
CA LYS A 716 -27.02 3.91 2.44
C LYS A 716 -25.79 4.31 3.25
N TYR A 717 -25.45 5.59 3.21
CA TYR A 717 -24.44 6.17 4.08
C TYR A 717 -24.93 7.53 4.58
N GLU A 718 -25.09 7.67 5.89
CA GLU A 718 -25.72 8.86 6.53
C GLU A 718 -27.11 9.15 5.91
N ASN A 719 -27.30 10.32 5.31
CA ASN A 719 -28.55 10.75 4.68
C ASN A 719 -28.54 10.61 3.15
N ALA A 720 -27.59 9.85 2.59
CA ALA A 720 -27.47 9.60 1.17
C ALA A 720 -27.66 8.11 0.85
N PHE A 721 -28.11 7.85 -0.36
CA PHE A 721 -28.28 6.50 -0.91
C PHE A 721 -27.54 6.39 -2.24
N ALA A 722 -27.12 5.20 -2.62
CA ALA A 722 -26.54 4.96 -3.94
C ALA A 722 -26.95 3.60 -4.50
N ILE A 723 -27.23 3.59 -5.80
CA ILE A 723 -27.35 2.39 -6.63
C ILE A 723 -26.03 2.23 -7.38
N ILE A 724 -25.38 1.09 -7.22
CA ILE A 724 -24.15 0.75 -7.91
C ILE A 724 -24.43 -0.50 -8.73
N GLU A 725 -24.19 -0.45 -10.03
CA GLU A 725 -24.43 -1.59 -10.91
C GLU A 725 -23.41 -1.68 -12.05
N VAL A 726 -23.11 -2.92 -12.45
CA VAL A 726 -22.41 -3.20 -13.69
C VAL A 726 -23.43 -3.28 -14.81
N VAL A 727 -23.22 -2.49 -15.84
CA VAL A 727 -24.04 -2.50 -17.07
C VAL A 727 -23.19 -2.87 -18.27
N GLU A 728 -23.78 -3.54 -19.25
CA GLU A 728 -23.13 -3.87 -20.50
C GLU A 728 -23.66 -2.94 -21.59
N GLU A 729 -22.80 -2.11 -22.18
CA GLU A 729 -23.09 -1.20 -23.30
C GLU A 729 -22.12 -1.50 -24.45
N ALA A 730 -22.64 -1.79 -25.63
CA ALA A 730 -21.83 -2.07 -26.84
C ALA A 730 -20.75 -3.17 -26.63
N LYS A 731 -21.08 -4.22 -25.84
CA LYS A 731 -20.20 -5.32 -25.41
C LYS A 731 -19.08 -4.93 -24.42
N GLU A 732 -19.10 -3.71 -23.90
CA GLU A 732 -18.21 -3.24 -22.83
C GLU A 732 -18.96 -3.22 -21.51
N LYS A 733 -18.34 -3.72 -20.45
CA LYS A 733 -18.89 -3.68 -19.09
C LYS A 733 -18.42 -2.42 -18.38
N LYS A 734 -19.37 -1.67 -17.81
CA LYS A 734 -19.12 -0.39 -17.13
C LYS A 734 -19.80 -0.40 -15.76
N ILE A 735 -19.25 0.33 -14.81
CA ILE A 735 -19.85 0.52 -13.49
C ILE A 735 -20.59 1.84 -13.47
N ASN A 736 -21.92 1.80 -13.36
CA ASN A 736 -22.74 2.98 -13.15
C ASN A 736 -23.03 3.17 -11.65
N ILE A 737 -22.91 4.38 -11.18
CA ILE A 737 -23.15 4.79 -9.80
C ILE A 737 -24.15 5.93 -9.84
N GLU A 738 -25.29 5.77 -9.17
CA GLU A 738 -26.31 6.78 -9.07
C GLU A 738 -26.60 7.13 -7.61
N CYS A 739 -26.27 8.35 -7.19
CA CYS A 739 -26.35 8.80 -5.80
C CYS A 739 -27.52 9.76 -5.59
N PHE A 740 -28.22 9.62 -4.45
CA PHE A 740 -29.44 10.35 -4.09
C PHE A 740 -29.33 10.92 -2.68
N GLY A 741 -30.10 11.99 -2.41
CA GLY A 741 -30.26 12.56 -1.08
C GLY A 741 -29.21 13.62 -0.73
N ALA A 742 -29.31 14.14 0.51
CA ALA A 742 -28.35 15.09 1.04
C ALA A 742 -27.01 14.37 1.33
N GLY A 743 -25.90 14.85 0.75
CA GLY A 743 -24.59 14.19 0.89
C GLY A 743 -24.24 13.21 -0.23
N LYS A 744 -24.92 13.31 -1.38
CA LYS A 744 -24.65 12.48 -2.57
C LYS A 744 -23.20 12.52 -3.05
N GLU A 745 -22.47 13.62 -2.90
CA GLU A 745 -21.04 13.71 -3.21
C GLU A 745 -20.19 12.90 -2.23
N LYS A 746 -20.54 12.93 -0.94
CA LYS A 746 -19.82 12.22 0.13
C LYS A 746 -19.94 10.69 -0.02
N ILE A 747 -21.13 10.19 -0.34
CA ILE A 747 -21.32 8.76 -0.60
C ILE A 747 -20.60 8.34 -1.89
N LEU A 748 -20.58 9.17 -2.95
CA LEU A 748 -19.84 8.90 -4.16
C LEU A 748 -18.33 8.78 -3.88
N GLN A 749 -17.77 9.71 -3.09
CA GLN A 749 -16.36 9.64 -2.69
C GLN A 749 -16.07 8.33 -1.96
N ARG A 750 -16.89 7.94 -1.00
CA ARG A 750 -16.75 6.66 -0.26
C ARG A 750 -16.78 5.44 -1.19
N ILE A 751 -17.70 5.42 -2.14
CA ILE A 751 -17.80 4.35 -3.15
C ILE A 751 -16.51 4.28 -3.98
N ARG A 752 -16.00 5.41 -4.44
CA ARG A 752 -14.76 5.48 -5.20
C ARG A 752 -13.56 4.95 -4.38
N GLU A 753 -13.46 5.33 -3.11
CA GLU A 753 -12.42 4.80 -2.21
C GLU A 753 -12.49 3.28 -2.08
N GLU A 754 -13.69 2.69 -1.96
CA GLU A 754 -13.85 1.23 -1.88
C GLU A 754 -13.48 0.54 -3.20
N PHE A 755 -13.86 1.10 -4.37
CA PHE A 755 -13.39 0.56 -5.65
C PHE A 755 -11.88 0.67 -5.82
N ASN A 756 -11.28 1.79 -5.41
CA ASN A 756 -9.83 1.97 -5.48
C ASN A 756 -9.05 0.97 -4.61
N LYS A 757 -9.62 0.55 -3.47
CA LYS A 757 -9.06 -0.53 -2.64
C LYS A 757 -9.16 -1.91 -3.29
N ILE A 758 -10.17 -2.12 -4.13
CA ILE A 758 -10.35 -3.37 -4.87
C ILE A 758 -9.43 -3.40 -6.10
N ARG A 759 -9.41 -2.31 -6.86
CA ARG A 759 -8.57 -2.11 -8.03
C ARG A 759 -8.23 -0.63 -8.18
N PRO A 760 -6.95 -0.22 -8.22
CA PRO A 760 -6.55 1.18 -8.38
C PRO A 760 -7.11 1.81 -9.66
N PHE A 761 -7.56 3.05 -9.57
CA PHE A 761 -8.13 3.82 -10.69
C PHE A 761 -7.14 4.15 -11.81
N THR A 762 -5.86 3.87 -11.66
CA THR A 762 -4.83 4.10 -12.69
C THR A 762 -5.13 3.42 -14.02
N LYS A 763 -6.04 2.42 -14.02
CA LYS A 763 -6.48 1.66 -15.21
C LYS A 763 -7.95 1.90 -15.55
N SER A 764 -8.54 3.01 -15.10
CA SER A 764 -9.95 3.33 -15.35
C SER A 764 -10.11 4.75 -15.87
N LYS A 765 -11.20 4.99 -16.59
CA LYS A 765 -11.70 6.32 -16.97
C LYS A 765 -12.96 6.60 -16.16
N GLU A 766 -13.08 7.80 -15.66
CA GLU A 766 -14.24 8.22 -14.89
C GLU A 766 -15.04 9.29 -15.64
N PHE A 767 -16.36 9.21 -15.57
CA PHE A 767 -17.28 10.12 -16.27
C PHE A 767 -18.37 10.59 -15.32
N ARG A 768 -18.83 11.82 -15.53
CA ARG A 768 -20.04 12.39 -14.94
C ARG A 768 -21.12 12.58 -15.99
N PHE A 769 -22.35 12.39 -15.58
CA PHE A 769 -23.49 12.67 -16.47
C PHE A 769 -23.93 14.11 -16.27
N VAL A 770 -23.77 14.94 -17.31
CA VAL A 770 -24.08 16.36 -17.30
C VAL A 770 -24.90 16.70 -18.54
N SER A 771 -26.05 17.36 -18.36
CA SER A 771 -26.91 17.84 -19.47
C SER A 771 -27.26 16.79 -20.54
N GLY A 772 -27.46 15.51 -20.13
CA GLY A 772 -27.85 14.43 -21.03
C GLY A 772 -26.70 13.63 -21.64
N HIS A 773 -25.44 13.95 -21.33
CA HIS A 773 -24.24 13.30 -21.88
C HIS A 773 -23.26 12.88 -20.78
N TRP A 774 -22.48 11.82 -21.05
CA TRP A 774 -21.34 11.42 -20.23
C TRP A 774 -20.12 12.26 -20.60
N VAL A 775 -19.56 12.99 -19.62
CA VAL A 775 -18.38 13.83 -19.79
C VAL A 775 -17.25 13.26 -18.96
N SER A 776 -16.08 13.10 -19.56
CA SER A 776 -14.88 12.61 -18.84
C SER A 776 -14.54 13.53 -17.68
N SER A 777 -14.28 12.96 -16.52
CA SER A 777 -13.84 13.71 -15.34
C SER A 777 -12.46 14.36 -15.53
N THR A 778 -11.72 13.97 -16.58
CA THR A 778 -10.42 14.52 -16.96
C THR A 778 -10.49 15.61 -18.04
N ASP A 779 -11.61 15.69 -18.77
CA ASP A 779 -11.76 16.68 -19.85
C ASP A 779 -12.15 18.04 -19.26
N LYS A 780 -11.55 19.10 -19.79
CA LYS A 780 -12.01 20.48 -19.53
C LYS A 780 -13.38 20.61 -20.17
N LEU A 781 -14.42 20.78 -19.35
CA LEU A 781 -15.76 21.13 -19.84
C LEU A 781 -15.67 22.43 -20.63
N GLU A 782 -15.96 22.38 -21.94
CA GLU A 782 -16.12 23.60 -22.71
C GLU A 782 -17.38 24.37 -22.25
N SER A 783 -17.28 25.70 -22.20
CA SER A 783 -18.24 26.62 -21.58
C SER A 783 -19.66 26.53 -22.14
N LYS A 784 -19.90 25.78 -23.22
CA LYS A 784 -21.22 25.66 -23.89
C LYS A 784 -22.17 24.64 -23.26
N ASP A 785 -21.66 23.66 -22.53
CA ASP A 785 -22.48 22.56 -21.97
C ASP A 785 -22.97 22.83 -20.54
N LEU A 786 -22.54 23.90 -19.92
CA LEU A 786 -22.78 24.22 -18.50
C LEU A 786 -23.93 25.20 -18.26
N ASP A 787 -24.55 25.73 -19.30
CA ASP A 787 -25.47 26.87 -19.22
C ASP A 787 -26.88 26.55 -18.64
N LYS A 788 -27.17 25.29 -18.28
CA LYS A 788 -28.46 24.90 -17.71
C LYS A 788 -28.43 24.38 -16.26
N SER A 789 -27.27 24.18 -15.69
CA SER A 789 -27.12 23.64 -14.31
C SER A 789 -26.76 24.70 -13.25
N GLY A 790 -26.65 25.98 -13.62
CA GLY A 790 -26.39 27.06 -12.67
C GLY A 790 -24.94 27.23 -12.21
N PHE A 791 -24.02 26.45 -12.72
CA PHE A 791 -22.57 26.58 -12.48
C PHE A 791 -21.88 27.11 -13.73
N LYS A 792 -21.77 28.43 -13.88
CA LYS A 792 -20.94 29.07 -14.90
C LYS A 792 -19.48 29.01 -14.45
N TYR A 793 -18.63 28.35 -15.24
CA TYR A 793 -17.19 28.66 -15.27
C TYR A 793 -17.07 30.01 -16.03
N GLU A 794 -17.25 31.11 -15.33
CA GLU A 794 -16.90 32.41 -15.89
C GLU A 794 -15.39 32.47 -16.08
N SER A 795 -15.00 32.99 -17.25
CA SER A 795 -13.61 33.33 -17.49
C SER A 795 -13.09 34.18 -16.34
N LEU A 796 -11.97 33.82 -15.76
CA LEU A 796 -11.38 34.30 -14.49
C LEU A 796 -11.11 35.83 -14.43
N GLY A 797 -11.85 36.64 -15.14
CA GLY A 797 -11.78 38.10 -15.10
C GLY A 797 -12.61 38.78 -14.02
N GLU A 798 -13.54 38.10 -13.38
CA GLU A 798 -14.50 38.74 -12.44
C GLU A 798 -14.84 37.88 -11.19
N ILE A 799 -13.91 37.16 -10.59
CA ILE A 799 -14.17 36.52 -9.31
C ILE A 799 -13.92 37.54 -8.18
N SER A 800 -14.92 38.33 -7.90
CA SER A 800 -14.91 39.32 -6.80
C SER A 800 -15.51 38.77 -5.48
N ASN A 801 -15.94 37.50 -5.46
CA ASN A 801 -16.68 36.95 -4.30
C ASN A 801 -15.94 35.76 -3.67
N LEU A 802 -15.35 36.02 -2.51
CA LEU A 802 -14.64 35.06 -1.66
C LEU A 802 -15.44 33.77 -1.38
N LYS A 803 -16.76 33.94 -1.13
CA LYS A 803 -17.62 32.79 -0.81
C LYS A 803 -17.74 31.81 -1.99
N ALA A 804 -17.87 32.34 -3.22
CA ALA A 804 -17.97 31.53 -4.43
C ALA A 804 -16.67 30.76 -4.69
N VAL A 805 -15.51 31.36 -4.43
CA VAL A 805 -14.21 30.66 -4.54
C VAL A 805 -14.07 29.58 -3.49
N LYS A 806 -14.43 29.84 -2.23
CA LYS A 806 -14.45 28.84 -1.15
C LYS A 806 -15.32 27.64 -1.51
N ASP A 807 -16.55 27.90 -1.94
CA ASP A 807 -17.49 26.83 -2.29
C ASP A 807 -16.95 25.99 -3.46
N GLN A 808 -16.33 26.60 -4.45
CA GLN A 808 -15.74 25.90 -5.58
C GLN A 808 -14.50 25.10 -5.21
N VAL A 809 -13.65 25.63 -4.32
CA VAL A 809 -12.50 24.90 -3.78
C VAL A 809 -12.96 23.69 -2.98
N ASN A 810 -13.98 23.84 -2.15
CA ASN A 810 -14.55 22.71 -1.38
C ASN A 810 -15.08 21.61 -2.29
N VAL A 811 -15.73 21.98 -3.41
CA VAL A 811 -16.18 21.03 -4.44
C VAL A 811 -14.98 20.30 -5.07
N LEU A 812 -13.95 21.03 -5.50
CA LEU A 812 -12.75 20.44 -6.13
C LEU A 812 -12.00 19.52 -5.18
N VAL A 813 -11.91 19.84 -3.89
CA VAL A 813 -11.29 18.98 -2.87
C VAL A 813 -12.15 17.74 -2.64
N GLY A 814 -13.48 17.90 -2.56
CA GLY A 814 -14.42 16.79 -2.46
C GLY A 814 -14.36 15.83 -3.66
N GLU A 815 -14.03 16.34 -4.85
CA GLU A 815 -13.83 15.58 -6.09
C GLU A 815 -12.43 15.00 -6.25
N ALA A 816 -11.58 15.06 -5.21
CA ALA A 816 -10.18 14.67 -5.27
C ALA A 816 -9.35 15.38 -6.36
N LYS A 817 -9.79 16.55 -6.79
CA LYS A 817 -9.12 17.42 -7.78
C LYS A 817 -8.21 18.44 -7.09
N THR A 818 -7.35 17.94 -6.25
CA THR A 818 -6.46 18.75 -5.39
C THR A 818 -5.61 19.75 -6.20
N LYS A 819 -5.16 19.35 -7.40
CA LYS A 819 -4.37 20.24 -8.28
C LYS A 819 -5.17 21.44 -8.73
N GLU A 820 -6.37 21.22 -9.21
CA GLU A 820 -7.27 22.25 -9.69
C GLU A 820 -7.71 23.20 -8.56
N ALA A 821 -7.95 22.64 -7.36
CA ALA A 821 -8.21 23.44 -6.16
C ALA A 821 -7.05 24.38 -5.85
N ILE A 822 -5.82 23.86 -5.82
CA ILE A 822 -4.60 24.65 -5.59
C ILE A 822 -4.44 25.75 -6.67
N GLU A 823 -4.64 25.42 -7.95
CA GLU A 823 -4.53 26.41 -9.04
C GLU A 823 -5.60 27.50 -8.95
N LEU A 824 -6.82 27.15 -8.55
CA LEU A 824 -7.92 28.12 -8.35
C LEU A 824 -7.59 29.09 -7.21
N ILE A 825 -7.13 28.59 -6.08
CA ILE A 825 -6.75 29.41 -4.93
C ILE A 825 -5.57 30.32 -5.29
N GLN A 826 -4.56 29.82 -6.02
CA GLN A 826 -3.44 30.65 -6.49
C GLN A 826 -3.89 31.81 -7.36
N LYS A 827 -4.82 31.57 -8.27
CA LYS A 827 -5.36 32.63 -9.14
C LYS A 827 -6.12 33.66 -8.32
N TRP A 828 -6.95 33.21 -7.39
CA TRP A 828 -7.71 34.13 -6.55
C TRP A 828 -6.81 34.92 -5.59
N ALA A 829 -5.82 34.30 -4.98
CA ALA A 829 -4.86 34.96 -4.10
C ALA A 829 -4.06 36.07 -4.84
N LYS A 830 -3.75 35.86 -6.13
CA LYS A 830 -3.14 36.89 -6.99
C LYS A 830 -4.11 38.06 -7.28
N VAL A 831 -5.37 37.74 -7.57
CA VAL A 831 -6.39 38.77 -7.90
C VAL A 831 -6.75 39.57 -6.65
N SER A 832 -6.87 38.93 -5.49
CA SER A 832 -7.18 39.58 -4.21
C SER A 832 -5.99 40.32 -3.60
N ASN A 833 -4.80 40.23 -4.21
CA ASN A 833 -3.54 40.78 -3.71
C ASN A 833 -3.18 40.33 -2.29
N ASN A 834 -3.68 39.14 -1.90
CA ASN A 834 -3.44 38.52 -0.57
C ASN A 834 -2.12 37.75 -0.61
N SER A 835 -1.04 38.38 -0.14
CA SER A 835 0.32 37.81 -0.15
C SER A 835 0.43 36.54 0.74
N GLU A 836 -0.28 36.51 1.85
CA GLU A 836 -0.28 35.39 2.79
C GLU A 836 -0.94 34.14 2.19
N LEU A 837 -2.11 34.34 1.55
CA LEU A 837 -2.77 33.26 0.84
C LEU A 837 -1.96 32.79 -0.36
N GLN A 838 -1.28 33.69 -1.10
CA GLN A 838 -0.38 33.34 -2.22
C GLN A 838 0.74 32.44 -1.73
N PHE A 839 1.35 32.77 -0.60
CA PHE A 839 2.41 32.00 0.03
C PHE A 839 1.90 30.61 0.45
N THR A 840 0.81 30.57 1.23
CA THR A 840 0.23 29.31 1.73
C THR A 840 -0.14 28.35 0.60
N VAL A 841 -0.71 28.86 -0.48
CA VAL A 841 -1.10 28.02 -1.63
C VAL A 841 0.11 27.53 -2.40
N THR A 842 1.18 28.33 -2.48
CA THR A 842 2.45 27.89 -3.09
C THR A 842 3.04 26.71 -2.31
N MET A 843 2.92 26.71 -1.00
CA MET A 843 3.31 25.66 -0.08
C MET A 843 2.55 24.36 -0.33
N ILE A 844 1.22 24.46 -0.29
CA ILE A 844 0.34 23.33 -0.56
C ILE A 844 0.64 22.71 -1.91
N LYS A 845 0.94 23.54 -2.95
CA LYS A 845 1.30 23.08 -4.28
C LYS A 845 2.62 22.31 -4.29
N ALA A 846 3.62 22.77 -3.55
CA ALA A 846 4.90 22.07 -3.41
C ALA A 846 4.72 20.70 -2.75
N ASP A 847 3.97 20.63 -1.64
CA ASP A 847 3.66 19.39 -0.94
C ASP A 847 2.86 18.43 -1.83
N TRP A 848 1.87 18.91 -2.55
CA TRP A 848 1.11 18.11 -3.49
C TRP A 848 1.98 17.54 -4.61
N SER A 849 2.87 18.35 -5.19
CA SER A 849 3.79 17.92 -6.24
C SER A 849 4.75 16.84 -5.72
N ARG A 850 5.17 16.95 -4.47
CA ARG A 850 6.03 15.95 -3.81
C ARG A 850 5.29 14.62 -3.60
N ILE A 851 4.03 14.66 -3.12
CA ILE A 851 3.22 13.45 -2.96
C ILE A 851 2.99 12.76 -4.31
N LYS A 852 2.71 13.51 -5.37
CA LYS A 852 2.57 12.98 -6.72
C LYS A 852 3.84 12.30 -7.24
N LYS A 853 5.01 12.87 -6.96
CA LYS A 853 6.29 12.21 -7.28
C LYS A 853 6.43 10.88 -6.52
N ASN A 854 6.08 10.85 -5.23
CA ASN A 854 6.14 9.63 -4.41
C ASN A 854 5.15 8.55 -4.87
N GLU A 855 3.96 8.93 -5.34
CA GLU A 855 2.98 8.03 -5.93
C GLU A 855 3.52 7.34 -7.19
N ILE A 856 4.20 8.09 -8.07
CA ILE A 856 4.84 7.55 -9.29
C ILE A 856 5.94 6.52 -8.95
N ILE A 857 6.58 6.66 -7.78
CA ILE A 857 7.65 5.77 -7.31
C ILE A 857 7.10 4.52 -6.59
N GLY A 858 5.79 4.42 -6.35
CA GLY A 858 5.12 3.22 -5.83
C GLY A 858 5.11 3.08 -4.30
N ILE A 859 5.26 4.17 -3.56
CA ILE A 859 5.22 4.20 -2.10
C ILE A 859 3.76 4.36 -1.65
N THR A 860 3.09 3.26 -1.29
CA THR A 860 1.63 3.25 -1.11
C THR A 860 1.12 3.51 0.31
N GLU A 861 1.86 3.18 1.37
CA GLU A 861 1.28 3.17 2.73
C GLU A 861 1.17 4.53 3.45
N SER A 862 1.92 5.54 3.04
CA SER A 862 1.83 6.89 3.66
C SER A 862 1.14 7.94 2.78
N ILE A 863 0.82 7.62 1.54
CA ILE A 863 0.32 8.57 0.54
C ILE A 863 -1.12 9.00 0.85
N GLU A 864 -1.99 8.09 1.23
CA GLU A 864 -3.40 8.42 1.55
C GLU A 864 -3.53 9.36 2.74
N SER A 865 -2.73 9.14 3.80
CA SER A 865 -2.73 10.04 4.95
C SER A 865 -2.20 11.43 4.60
N ARG A 866 -1.21 11.51 3.69
CA ARG A 866 -0.63 12.78 3.22
C ARG A 866 -1.56 13.52 2.26
N TYR A 867 -2.28 12.83 1.37
CA TYR A 867 -3.35 13.45 0.57
C TYR A 867 -4.48 13.98 1.45
N SER A 868 -4.88 13.20 2.45
CA SER A 868 -5.89 13.63 3.43
C SER A 868 -5.42 14.88 4.17
N SER A 869 -4.15 14.94 4.55
CA SER A 869 -3.55 16.11 5.20
C SER A 869 -3.55 17.35 4.27
N ILE A 870 -3.17 17.20 2.99
CA ILE A 870 -3.21 18.32 2.02
C ILE A 870 -4.65 18.80 1.81
N ASN A 871 -5.58 17.89 1.59
CA ASN A 871 -6.99 18.26 1.40
C ASN A 871 -7.56 18.94 2.66
N LYS A 872 -7.18 18.48 3.85
CA LYS A 872 -7.53 19.14 5.11
C LYS A 872 -6.96 20.56 5.17
N ARG A 873 -5.69 20.75 4.84
CA ARG A 873 -5.05 22.09 4.80
C ARG A 873 -5.69 23.02 3.78
N ILE A 874 -6.13 22.52 2.62
CA ILE A 874 -6.85 23.32 1.61
C ILE A 874 -8.21 23.77 2.17
N LEU A 875 -8.92 22.89 2.89
CA LEU A 875 -10.22 23.17 3.47
C LEU A 875 -10.12 24.14 4.67
N GLU A 876 -9.01 24.09 5.40
CA GLU A 876 -8.71 24.91 6.58
C GLU A 876 -8.00 26.23 6.24
N LEU A 877 -7.79 26.53 4.95
CA LEU A 877 -7.22 27.81 4.55
C LEU A 877 -8.03 28.96 5.16
N ASP A 878 -7.35 29.79 5.94
CA ASP A 878 -7.93 31.04 6.36
C ASP A 878 -8.00 32.01 5.19
N TRP A 879 -9.21 32.19 4.71
CA TRP A 879 -9.52 33.06 3.59
C TRP A 879 -9.68 34.50 4.04
N CYS A 880 -9.52 34.77 5.34
CA CYS A 880 -9.74 36.07 5.93
C CYS A 880 -8.61 37.05 5.58
N GLY A 881 -8.90 37.84 4.60
CA GLY A 881 -8.56 39.24 4.65
C GLY A 881 -9.93 39.91 4.71
N ASP A 882 -10.44 40.16 5.90
CA ASP A 882 -11.54 41.06 6.05
C ASP A 882 -11.09 42.45 5.63
N THR A 883 -11.58 42.89 4.50
CA THR A 883 -12.14 44.17 4.07
C THR A 883 -12.27 44.21 2.59
#